data_d82dbcfc22c123d14c05d0fc1ba0ebfa
#
_entry.id   d82dbcfc22c123d14c05d0fc1ba0ebfa
#
_cell.length_a   1.000
_cell.length_b   1.000
_cell.length_c   1.000
_cell.angle_alpha   90.00
_cell.angle_beta   90.00
_cell.angle_gamma   90.00
#
_symmetry.space_group_name_H-M   'P 1'
#
loop_
_entity.id
_entity.type
_entity.pdbx_description
1 polymer ?
#
loop_
_entity_poly.entity_id
_entity_poly.type
_entity_poly.pdbx_seq_one_letter_code
_entity_poly.pdbx_strand_id
1 'polypeptide(L)'
;MKVYLLRFYVIAIFLAMSFTANANKSYELYVGQSTFVSCPDPPRGSIFQTSWASRHGSVSVIKDGTYGAKIKVTSYFSGTAQVQCDYYWRWYVGTRQYTNHATTYYNVTCKQVSIRMNQGGPITLSSGEGIALSVTLSPSISPSPKVSWSSSNSNIAEVNQNGYVWAKQEGTAVISASSNAGSDKASVTINVQRVEVERAELSPSSVNMLIDETSRLTLTTYPQYSKAESTSWHSRNPSVASVNSSGTITGNSLGTTSVYCVVNGYISSNEVQVKVAKPQLTLSADKKSGLYEKGTTVALDASKHGATIYYTLDGSTPTRKSNVYREPICLKENTVLKAFAVRDDCVDSEVLSREYKVTSLQVLDTYPEKGVEVFRPHLVPTVNFTDNIQLIDEGKGITLKNGNSEISGTVVAFGNSLSFVPDMDLKEGSYTLTIPQQVIMTASQEENFVYAFSFGIKEKSYGIIDICAGMQFSQVLKEDGTLWVWGRNDAGAVGNGSNFNVNSPVKVLENVVYTEAGGVTSAAITGSGELYMWGFNCYGQLGNGSVKDSNKPIYLWSGAEKVVTSGLHTLALTDMGYLYSCGMNWSGELGIGQKNQNKWTFQYVMKNVKDIAASDYLTLIVTNDNELYTCGAGHKGQLGNGYITNYYSTPQKVMDNVKKVAAFSNASLVLKNDGTLWTFGSNEFGQLGISEDIEYSLEPRKVLSDVKDIDACSVTGAAIKTDNSLWLWGDNYYGQIGNGTKEKQKTPIKILSDVKKVSVGDCHVLALTTDGKLYGWGGNNCKEIADFNKEFLTPTLCSYFPVPVSPESLCLKSQKIKPAESVVLVPSISPVNAEYLAIEWSSSNPFVAAVSDFGEVVGISEGSSTINCKMYDVTGGVIEASCEVTVVKDGNIEDGIDGVIINNSENVKSAPIYYNLQGIRTKNIGKGIYIKIQGGKKQKIHQ
;
A
#
# COMPACT_ATOMS: atom_id res chain seq x y z
N MET A 1 32.99 53.78 34.89
CA MET A 1 32.87 52.71 35.90
C MET A 1 31.56 52.76 36.71
N LYS A 2 30.99 53.90 37.06
CA LYS A 2 29.67 53.99 37.78
C LYS A 2 28.43 53.62 36.91
N VAL A 3 28.49 53.70 35.60
CA VAL A 3 27.39 53.40 34.69
C VAL A 3 27.30 51.88 34.40
N TYR A 4 28.41 51.14 34.54
CA TYR A 4 28.45 49.68 34.41
C TYR A 4 27.95 48.92 35.62
N LEU A 5 28.14 49.44 36.82
CA LEU A 5 27.64 48.85 38.08
C LEU A 5 26.12 48.97 38.22
N LEU A 6 25.52 50.02 37.66
CA LEU A 6 24.04 50.16 37.71
C LEU A 6 23.32 49.26 36.71
N ARG A 7 23.99 48.86 35.63
CA ARG A 7 23.49 47.85 34.68
C ARG A 7 23.56 46.43 35.24
N PHE A 8 24.58 46.08 36.00
CA PHE A 8 24.67 44.76 36.65
C PHE A 8 23.70 44.62 37.83
N TYR A 9 23.40 45.67 38.58
CA TYR A 9 22.42 45.62 39.67
C TYR A 9 20.98 45.50 39.17
N VAL A 10 20.63 46.08 38.04
CA VAL A 10 19.31 45.93 37.41
C VAL A 10 19.16 44.54 36.79
N ILE A 11 20.21 43.95 36.22
CA ILE A 11 20.19 42.57 35.68
C ILE A 11 20.18 41.55 36.85
N ALA A 12 20.87 41.78 37.97
CA ALA A 12 20.86 40.88 39.13
C ALA A 12 19.52 40.91 39.87
N ILE A 13 18.78 42.02 39.89
CA ILE A 13 17.44 42.07 40.45
C ILE A 13 16.41 41.40 39.54
N PHE A 14 16.65 41.36 38.21
CA PHE A 14 15.79 40.65 37.25
C PHE A 14 16.06 39.14 37.17
N LEU A 15 17.25 38.66 37.53
CA LEU A 15 17.59 37.23 37.60
C LEU A 15 17.22 36.56 38.96
N ALA A 16 16.90 37.31 39.97
CA ALA A 16 16.53 36.81 41.32
C ALA A 16 15.02 36.75 41.58
N MET A 17 14.21 37.09 40.60
CA MET A 17 12.75 36.91 40.72
C MET A 17 12.29 35.70 39.91
N SER A 18 12.76 34.51 40.27
CA SER A 18 11.98 33.28 40.11
C SER A 18 10.83 33.34 41.15
N PHE A 19 9.78 34.06 40.82
CA PHE A 19 8.55 33.99 41.60
C PHE A 19 7.94 32.64 41.36
N THR A 20 8.08 31.72 42.30
CA THR A 20 7.12 30.67 42.54
C THR A 20 5.82 31.37 42.92
N ALA A 21 4.96 31.58 41.95
CA ALA A 21 3.56 31.91 42.23
C ALA A 21 2.94 30.68 42.87
N ASN A 22 3.09 30.54 44.18
CA ASN A 22 2.43 29.54 45.01
C ASN A 22 0.94 29.91 45.10
N ALA A 23 0.19 29.73 44.07
CA ALA A 23 -1.26 29.65 44.14
C ALA A 23 -1.63 28.18 44.38
N ASN A 24 -1.42 27.67 45.59
CA ASN A 24 -1.96 26.40 46.06
C ASN A 24 -3.50 26.54 46.23
N LYS A 25 -4.22 26.67 45.12
CA LYS A 25 -5.68 26.55 45.15
C LYS A 25 -6.03 25.07 45.19
N SER A 26 -6.82 24.71 46.20
CA SER A 26 -7.32 23.35 46.39
C SER A 26 -8.78 23.25 45.92
N TYR A 27 -9.10 22.18 45.20
CA TYR A 27 -10.43 21.86 44.71
C TYR A 27 -10.88 20.52 45.30
N GLU A 28 -12.06 20.46 45.82
CA GLU A 28 -12.70 19.24 46.26
C GLU A 28 -13.82 18.86 45.27
N LEU A 29 -13.68 17.73 44.64
CA LEU A 29 -14.59 17.26 43.59
C LEU A 29 -14.99 15.80 43.82
N TYR A 30 -16.23 15.46 43.51
CA TYR A 30 -16.64 14.07 43.40
C TYR A 30 -16.30 13.50 41.99
N VAL A 31 -16.28 12.17 41.87
CA VAL A 31 -16.08 11.49 40.56
C VAL A 31 -17.13 11.96 39.56
N GLY A 32 -16.68 12.31 38.38
CA GLY A 32 -17.55 12.86 37.31
C GLY A 32 -17.70 14.38 37.35
N GLN A 33 -17.48 15.03 38.48
CA GLN A 33 -17.48 16.49 38.55
C GLN A 33 -16.23 17.11 37.91
N SER A 34 -16.37 18.33 37.46
CA SER A 34 -15.30 19.12 36.86
C SER A 34 -15.36 20.57 37.33
N THR A 35 -14.20 21.20 37.34
CA THR A 35 -14.07 22.64 37.59
C THR A 35 -13.15 23.25 36.55
N PHE A 36 -13.31 24.56 36.33
CA PHE A 36 -12.42 25.32 35.46
C PHE A 36 -11.31 25.98 36.29
N VAL A 37 -10.09 25.92 35.82
CA VAL A 37 -8.93 26.58 36.38
C VAL A 37 -8.24 27.43 35.35
N SER A 38 -7.73 28.59 35.73
CA SER A 38 -7.00 29.50 34.84
C SER A 38 -5.58 29.69 35.32
N CYS A 39 -4.67 29.96 34.41
CA CYS A 39 -3.32 30.37 34.78
C CYS A 39 -3.37 31.65 35.61
N PRO A 40 -2.46 31.80 36.60
CA PRO A 40 -2.27 33.08 37.30
C PRO A 40 -1.83 34.18 36.32
N ASP A 41 -2.20 35.42 36.61
CA ASP A 41 -1.73 36.57 35.86
C ASP A 41 -0.20 36.73 35.99
N PRO A 42 0.53 36.95 34.90
CA PRO A 42 1.96 37.18 34.96
C PRO A 42 2.29 38.55 35.54
N PRO A 43 3.42 38.69 36.25
CA PRO A 43 3.82 39.99 36.86
C PRO A 43 3.95 41.12 35.86
N ARG A 44 4.27 40.82 34.59
CA ARG A 44 4.34 41.75 33.46
C ARG A 44 4.11 41.00 32.15
N GLY A 45 3.48 41.67 31.16
CA GLY A 45 3.30 41.15 29.81
C GLY A 45 2.07 40.29 29.64
N SER A 46 2.05 39.49 28.61
CA SER A 46 0.94 38.62 28.26
C SER A 46 1.40 37.16 28.15
N ILE A 47 0.56 36.24 28.60
CA ILE A 47 0.78 34.80 28.41
C ILE A 47 0.60 34.50 26.92
N PHE A 48 1.54 33.77 26.31
CA PHE A 48 1.45 33.35 24.94
C PHE A 48 1.41 31.83 24.75
N GLN A 49 1.79 31.07 25.78
CA GLN A 49 1.76 29.60 25.75
C GLN A 49 1.47 29.05 27.13
N THR A 50 0.63 28.00 27.21
CA THR A 50 0.37 27.21 28.41
C THR A 50 0.39 25.74 28.12
N SER A 51 0.92 24.94 29.05
CA SER A 51 0.74 23.47 29.03
C SER A 51 0.14 23.03 30.37
N TRP A 52 -0.71 22.00 30.31
CA TRP A 52 -1.45 21.49 31.46
C TRP A 52 -1.28 19.98 31.54
N ALA A 53 -0.95 19.47 32.69
CA ALA A 53 -0.80 18.03 32.92
C ALA A 53 -1.33 17.64 34.31
N SER A 54 -1.99 16.50 34.39
CA SER A 54 -2.30 15.85 35.68
C SER A 54 -1.21 14.85 36.01
N ARG A 55 -0.78 14.83 37.26
CA ARG A 55 0.14 13.81 37.78
C ARG A 55 -0.59 12.57 38.32
N HIS A 56 -1.90 12.49 38.18
CA HIS A 56 -2.70 11.36 38.64
C HIS A 56 -3.68 10.88 37.57
N GLY A 57 -3.66 9.57 37.25
CA GLY A 57 -4.47 8.97 36.22
C GLY A 57 -5.99 9.08 36.40
N SER A 58 -6.46 9.31 37.62
CA SER A 58 -7.88 9.54 37.96
C SER A 58 -8.35 10.98 37.78
N VAL A 59 -7.48 11.87 37.30
CA VAL A 59 -7.81 13.29 37.07
C VAL A 59 -7.47 13.62 35.62
N SER A 60 -8.47 13.84 34.80
CA SER A 60 -8.30 14.32 33.43
C SER A 60 -8.24 15.83 33.35
N VAL A 61 -7.39 16.34 32.47
CA VAL A 61 -7.23 17.75 32.20
C VAL A 61 -7.44 18.00 30.72
N ILE A 62 -8.39 18.89 30.41
CA ILE A 62 -8.67 19.30 29.03
C ILE A 62 -8.37 20.80 28.95
N LYS A 63 -7.39 21.17 28.11
CA LYS A 63 -7.07 22.58 27.86
C LYS A 63 -8.28 23.28 27.26
N ASP A 64 -8.66 24.41 27.81
CA ASP A 64 -9.80 25.22 27.42
C ASP A 64 -9.33 26.67 27.19
N GLY A 65 -9.05 26.99 25.95
CA GLY A 65 -8.45 28.28 25.58
C GLY A 65 -6.96 28.41 25.91
N THR A 66 -6.42 29.61 25.77
CA THR A 66 -4.98 29.91 26.01
C THR A 66 -4.61 29.92 27.47
N TYR A 67 -5.54 30.24 28.37
CA TYR A 67 -5.26 30.55 29.77
C TYR A 67 -5.88 29.60 30.78
N GLY A 68 -6.62 28.60 30.32
CA GLY A 68 -7.35 27.75 31.25
C GLY A 68 -7.40 26.28 30.86
N ALA A 69 -7.88 25.46 31.80
CA ALA A 69 -8.17 24.06 31.56
C ALA A 69 -9.39 23.62 32.40
N LYS A 70 -10.13 22.66 31.92
CA LYS A 70 -11.19 21.97 32.63
C LYS A 70 -10.62 20.73 33.27
N ILE A 71 -10.63 20.68 34.61
CA ILE A 71 -10.20 19.55 35.43
C ILE A 71 -11.42 18.70 35.76
N LYS A 72 -11.33 17.38 35.51
CA LYS A 72 -12.41 16.42 35.83
C LYS A 72 -11.83 15.22 36.57
N VAL A 73 -12.48 14.83 37.69
CA VAL A 73 -12.18 13.57 38.36
C VAL A 73 -12.89 12.42 37.62
N THR A 74 -12.10 11.47 37.15
CA THR A 74 -12.59 10.35 36.31
C THR A 74 -12.83 9.06 37.10
N SER A 75 -12.10 8.88 38.22
CA SER A 75 -12.26 7.77 39.14
C SER A 75 -11.87 8.18 40.55
N TYR A 76 -12.36 7.46 41.59
CA TYR A 76 -12.02 7.73 42.96
C TYR A 76 -10.54 7.47 43.26
N PHE A 77 -9.94 8.33 44.10
CA PHE A 77 -8.59 8.15 44.62
C PHE A 77 -8.51 8.76 46.04
N SER A 78 -7.69 8.19 46.90
CA SER A 78 -7.43 8.74 48.21
C SER A 78 -6.28 9.74 48.17
N GLY A 79 -6.37 10.83 48.93
CA GLY A 79 -5.35 11.87 48.97
C GLY A 79 -5.60 13.03 48.00
N THR A 80 -4.54 13.72 47.66
CA THR A 80 -4.58 14.93 46.82
C THR A 80 -3.77 14.69 45.53
N ALA A 81 -4.39 14.87 44.38
CA ALA A 81 -3.71 14.89 43.09
C ALA A 81 -3.27 16.32 42.76
N GLN A 82 -2.14 16.45 42.09
CA GLN A 82 -1.66 17.73 41.59
C GLN A 82 -1.90 17.85 40.08
N VAL A 83 -2.44 18.98 39.67
CA VAL A 83 -2.49 19.41 38.27
C VAL A 83 -1.47 20.52 38.09
N GLN A 84 -0.53 20.30 37.22
CA GLN A 84 0.54 21.23 36.87
C GLN A 84 0.10 22.11 35.69
N CYS A 85 0.35 23.40 35.80
CA CYS A 85 0.24 24.33 34.69
C CYS A 85 1.59 25.04 34.52
N ASP A 86 2.21 24.80 33.39
CA ASP A 86 3.37 25.57 32.93
C ASP A 86 2.87 26.67 32.00
N TYR A 87 3.26 27.91 32.30
CA TYR A 87 2.85 29.03 31.48
C TYR A 87 4.02 29.93 31.16
N TYR A 88 4.03 30.42 29.91
CA TYR A 88 5.07 31.24 29.37
C TYR A 88 4.48 32.60 29.02
N TRP A 89 5.16 33.69 29.44
CA TRP A 89 4.71 35.04 29.10
C TRP A 89 5.85 35.87 28.55
N ARG A 90 5.49 36.88 27.79
CA ARG A 90 6.42 37.81 27.17
C ARG A 90 6.03 39.26 27.49
N TRP A 91 7.03 40.09 27.59
CA TRP A 91 6.85 41.55 27.73
C TRP A 91 7.91 42.26 26.91
N TYR A 92 7.69 43.56 26.70
CA TYR A 92 8.57 44.43 25.89
C TYR A 92 9.12 45.53 26.74
N VAL A 93 10.43 45.86 26.54
CA VAL A 93 11.08 47.07 27.08
C VAL A 93 11.70 47.82 25.92
N GLY A 94 11.05 48.83 25.44
CA GLY A 94 11.36 49.48 24.15
C GLY A 94 11.09 48.53 22.98
N THR A 95 12.04 48.30 22.11
CA THR A 95 11.95 47.37 20.96
C THR A 95 12.38 45.92 21.31
N ARG A 96 12.87 45.66 22.51
CA ARG A 96 13.35 44.30 22.89
C ARG A 96 12.25 43.49 23.56
N GLN A 97 12.06 42.30 23.07
CA GLN A 97 11.17 41.30 23.65
C GLN A 97 11.93 40.48 24.69
N TYR A 98 11.25 40.19 25.81
CA TYR A 98 11.72 39.31 26.88
C TYR A 98 10.65 38.22 27.09
N THR A 99 11.10 36.98 27.37
CA THR A 99 10.21 35.86 27.70
C THR A 99 10.62 35.24 29.05
N ASN A 100 9.66 34.77 29.78
CA ASN A 100 9.90 34.00 31.01
C ASN A 100 8.82 32.93 31.15
N HIS A 101 9.03 31.98 32.07
CA HIS A 101 8.05 30.93 32.33
C HIS A 101 7.94 30.69 33.83
N ALA A 102 6.79 30.16 34.24
CA ALA A 102 6.58 29.67 35.58
C ALA A 102 5.65 28.45 35.58
N THR A 103 5.72 27.69 36.66
CA THR A 103 4.87 26.54 36.91
C THR A 103 4.02 26.80 38.16
N THR A 104 2.73 26.52 38.04
CA THR A 104 1.82 26.55 39.21
C THR A 104 1.13 25.20 39.36
N TYR A 105 0.72 24.89 40.60
CA TYR A 105 0.06 23.64 40.92
C TYR A 105 -1.32 23.90 41.52
N TYR A 106 -2.28 23.05 41.08
CA TYR A 106 -3.62 23.02 41.66
C TYR A 106 -3.82 21.66 42.33
N ASN A 107 -4.22 21.68 43.59
CA ASN A 107 -4.50 20.47 44.34
C ASN A 107 -5.95 20.06 44.14
N VAL A 108 -6.18 18.79 43.79
CA VAL A 108 -7.51 18.22 43.62
C VAL A 108 -7.68 17.07 44.58
N THR A 109 -8.68 17.17 45.46
CA THR A 109 -9.03 16.11 46.42
C THR A 109 -10.36 15.49 45.99
N CYS A 110 -10.40 14.17 45.91
CA CYS A 110 -11.62 13.45 45.58
C CYS A 110 -12.46 13.23 46.84
N LYS A 111 -13.69 13.76 46.86
CA LYS A 111 -14.65 13.48 47.96
C LYS A 111 -15.25 12.09 47.80
N GLN A 112 -15.36 11.40 48.91
CA GLN A 112 -15.95 10.05 48.97
C GLN A 112 -17.47 10.12 49.00
N VAL A 113 -18.10 9.18 48.29
CA VAL A 113 -19.54 8.90 48.38
C VAL A 113 -19.71 7.53 49.02
N SER A 114 -20.45 7.47 50.13
CA SER A 114 -20.79 6.18 50.73
C SER A 114 -21.91 5.47 49.99
N ILE A 115 -21.88 4.14 50.00
CA ILE A 115 -22.86 3.29 49.35
C ILE A 115 -23.51 2.36 50.39
N ARG A 116 -24.84 2.22 50.36
CA ARG A 116 -25.60 1.35 51.27
C ARG A 116 -26.56 0.48 50.45
N MET A 117 -26.63 -0.80 50.78
CA MET A 117 -27.66 -1.71 50.27
C MET A 117 -29.03 -1.39 50.88
N ASN A 118 -30.06 -1.30 50.04
CA ASN A 118 -31.43 -1.00 50.53
C ASN A 118 -32.12 -2.23 51.06
N GLN A 119 -31.74 -3.43 50.56
CA GLN A 119 -32.21 -4.70 51.09
C GLN A 119 -31.23 -5.20 52.14
N GLY A 120 -31.78 -5.49 53.37
CA GLY A 120 -30.98 -5.98 54.49
C GLY A 120 -31.19 -7.47 54.79
N GLY A 121 -30.13 -8.13 55.32
CA GLY A 121 -30.15 -9.53 55.76
C GLY A 121 -29.96 -10.53 54.63
N PRO A 122 -29.80 -11.80 54.96
CA PRO A 122 -29.75 -12.88 53.97
C PRO A 122 -31.07 -13.05 53.22
N ILE A 123 -31.05 -13.17 51.91
CA ILE A 123 -32.23 -13.41 51.08
C ILE A 123 -32.19 -14.86 50.60
N THR A 124 -33.27 -15.63 50.77
CA THR A 124 -33.34 -16.98 50.30
C THR A 124 -34.18 -17.04 49.02
N LEU A 125 -33.65 -17.71 47.98
CA LEU A 125 -34.29 -17.90 46.69
C LEU A 125 -34.19 -19.37 46.30
N SER A 126 -35.19 -19.87 45.56
CA SER A 126 -35.06 -21.13 44.91
C SER A 126 -34.23 -21.02 43.62
N SER A 127 -33.57 -22.09 43.20
CA SER A 127 -32.90 -22.12 41.88
C SER A 127 -33.87 -21.71 40.77
N GLY A 128 -33.53 -20.67 40.00
CA GLY A 128 -34.38 -20.12 38.95
C GLY A 128 -35.13 -18.84 39.33
N GLU A 129 -35.22 -18.50 40.61
CA GLU A 129 -35.81 -17.27 41.06
C GLU A 129 -34.84 -16.07 40.91
N GLY A 130 -35.38 -14.88 40.84
CA GLY A 130 -34.58 -13.65 40.73
C GLY A 130 -35.17 -12.52 41.58
N ILE A 131 -34.30 -11.61 42.01
CA ILE A 131 -34.66 -10.44 42.79
C ILE A 131 -33.89 -9.20 42.32
N ALA A 132 -34.53 -8.05 42.32
CA ALA A 132 -33.87 -6.79 42.07
C ALA A 132 -33.34 -6.20 43.38
N LEU A 133 -32.03 -5.96 43.45
CA LEU A 133 -31.36 -5.25 44.53
C LEU A 133 -31.14 -3.79 44.15
N SER A 134 -31.14 -2.90 45.14
CA SER A 134 -30.87 -1.48 44.94
C SER A 134 -29.98 -0.91 46.01
N VAL A 135 -29.31 0.18 45.72
CA VAL A 135 -28.41 0.89 46.66
C VAL A 135 -28.73 2.37 46.74
N THR A 136 -28.43 2.94 47.88
CA THR A 136 -28.48 4.39 48.12
C THR A 136 -27.08 4.94 48.24
N LEU A 137 -26.80 6.02 47.53
CA LEU A 137 -25.57 6.77 47.57
C LEU A 137 -25.75 8.03 48.43
N SER A 138 -24.81 8.31 49.35
CA SER A 138 -24.87 9.49 50.20
C SER A 138 -23.50 10.20 50.26
N PRO A 139 -23.44 11.51 49.99
CA PRO A 139 -24.54 12.34 49.49
C PRO A 139 -24.90 12.06 48.05
N SER A 140 -26.10 12.37 47.61
CA SER A 140 -26.50 12.36 46.21
C SER A 140 -25.78 13.49 45.48
N ILE A 141 -25.11 13.17 44.36
CA ILE A 141 -24.35 14.13 43.56
C ILE A 141 -24.75 14.03 42.08
N SER A 142 -24.51 15.12 41.34
CA SER A 142 -24.75 15.16 39.88
C SER A 142 -23.44 15.46 39.17
N PRO A 143 -23.05 14.64 38.14
CA PRO A 143 -23.77 13.44 37.68
C PRO A 143 -23.69 12.30 38.72
N SER A 144 -24.69 11.45 38.77
CA SER A 144 -24.73 10.30 39.68
C SER A 144 -23.55 9.34 39.40
N PRO A 145 -22.82 8.91 40.43
CA PRO A 145 -21.72 7.97 40.28
C PRO A 145 -22.20 6.63 39.71
N LYS A 146 -21.37 6.00 38.91
CA LYS A 146 -21.64 4.67 38.36
C LYS A 146 -21.50 3.63 39.48
N VAL A 147 -22.53 2.81 39.67
CA VAL A 147 -22.52 1.64 40.54
C VAL A 147 -22.15 0.40 39.73
N SER A 148 -21.25 -0.42 40.29
CA SER A 148 -20.87 -1.71 39.72
C SER A 148 -21.27 -2.84 40.67
N TRP A 149 -21.88 -3.88 40.13
CA TRP A 149 -22.35 -5.04 40.88
C TRP A 149 -21.50 -6.25 40.65
N SER A 150 -21.28 -7.09 41.62
CA SER A 150 -20.53 -8.33 41.52
C SER A 150 -21.08 -9.39 42.47
N SER A 151 -20.94 -10.64 42.07
CA SER A 151 -21.26 -11.81 42.91
C SER A 151 -19.95 -12.50 43.35
N SER A 152 -19.91 -12.96 44.60
CA SER A 152 -18.80 -13.82 45.07
C SER A 152 -18.73 -15.17 44.38
N ASN A 153 -19.87 -15.63 43.88
CA ASN A 153 -19.99 -16.88 43.07
C ASN A 153 -21.15 -16.78 42.08
N SER A 154 -20.87 -16.43 40.85
CA SER A 154 -21.85 -16.26 39.79
C SER A 154 -22.48 -17.58 39.30
N ASN A 155 -21.91 -18.72 39.68
CA ASN A 155 -22.55 -20.03 39.44
C ASN A 155 -23.70 -20.32 40.44
N ILE A 156 -23.65 -19.72 41.64
CA ILE A 156 -24.71 -19.84 42.64
C ILE A 156 -25.75 -18.75 42.42
N ALA A 157 -25.33 -17.50 42.43
CA ALA A 157 -26.20 -16.35 42.15
C ALA A 157 -25.46 -15.32 41.29
N GLU A 158 -26.01 -15.05 40.11
CA GLU A 158 -25.46 -14.05 39.18
C GLU A 158 -26.14 -12.71 39.35
N VAL A 159 -25.44 -11.61 39.25
CA VAL A 159 -25.99 -10.25 39.30
C VAL A 159 -25.62 -9.47 38.03
N ASN A 160 -26.55 -8.78 37.42
CA ASN A 160 -26.30 -7.86 36.33
C ASN A 160 -25.98 -6.45 36.81
N GLN A 161 -25.58 -5.57 35.90
CA GLN A 161 -25.17 -4.19 36.22
C GLN A 161 -26.36 -3.28 36.67
N ASN A 162 -27.59 -3.75 36.57
CA ASN A 162 -28.79 -3.07 37.11
C ASN A 162 -29.17 -3.55 38.52
N GLY A 163 -28.38 -4.48 39.11
CA GLY A 163 -28.62 -5.02 40.44
C GLY A 163 -29.63 -6.17 40.44
N TYR A 164 -30.05 -6.71 39.32
CA TYR A 164 -30.93 -7.88 39.29
C TYR A 164 -30.13 -9.16 39.50
N VAL A 165 -30.47 -9.91 40.52
CA VAL A 165 -29.83 -11.15 40.94
C VAL A 165 -30.63 -12.34 40.44
N TRP A 166 -29.98 -13.37 39.94
CA TRP A 166 -30.51 -14.63 39.46
C TRP A 166 -29.94 -15.79 40.28
N ALA A 167 -30.77 -16.53 40.95
CA ALA A 167 -30.38 -17.74 41.67
C ALA A 167 -30.25 -18.93 40.73
N LYS A 168 -29.02 -19.52 40.62
CA LYS A 168 -28.71 -20.58 39.64
C LYS A 168 -28.58 -21.97 40.26
N GLN A 169 -27.76 -22.10 41.29
CA GLN A 169 -27.43 -23.37 41.94
C GLN A 169 -27.52 -23.26 43.45
N GLU A 170 -27.80 -24.35 44.09
CA GLU A 170 -27.80 -24.45 45.57
C GLU A 170 -26.47 -23.95 46.14
N GLY A 171 -26.58 -23.17 47.23
CA GLY A 171 -25.43 -22.62 47.93
C GLY A 171 -25.63 -21.16 48.32
N THR A 172 -24.55 -20.56 48.74
CA THR A 172 -24.58 -19.18 49.23
C THR A 172 -23.62 -18.29 48.42
N ALA A 173 -24.12 -17.16 47.98
CA ALA A 173 -23.31 -16.15 47.29
C ALA A 173 -23.53 -14.77 47.91
N VAL A 174 -22.48 -13.97 47.96
CA VAL A 174 -22.55 -12.57 48.44
C VAL A 174 -22.57 -11.65 47.21
N ILE A 175 -23.64 -10.89 47.09
CA ILE A 175 -23.75 -9.85 46.08
C ILE A 175 -23.25 -8.54 46.66
N SER A 176 -22.32 -7.90 45.97
CA SER A 176 -21.69 -6.65 46.38
C SER A 176 -21.88 -5.56 45.34
N ALA A 177 -22.15 -4.35 45.81
CA ALA A 177 -22.22 -3.14 45.04
C ALA A 177 -21.11 -2.18 45.44
N SER A 178 -20.44 -1.57 44.47
CA SER A 178 -19.42 -0.55 44.68
C SER A 178 -19.64 0.65 43.78
N SER A 179 -19.29 1.84 44.28
CA SER A 179 -19.36 3.08 43.50
C SER A 179 -17.96 3.47 42.98
N ASN A 180 -17.89 4.05 41.80
CA ASN A 180 -16.65 4.63 41.31
C ASN A 180 -16.27 5.96 41.97
N ALA A 181 -17.10 6.43 42.97
CA ALA A 181 -16.88 7.68 43.71
C ALA A 181 -16.54 7.47 45.18
N GLY A 182 -16.20 6.24 45.58
CA GLY A 182 -15.82 5.93 46.96
C GLY A 182 -15.13 4.56 47.06
N SER A 183 -14.56 4.28 48.24
CA SER A 183 -13.93 3.01 48.57
C SER A 183 -14.89 1.99 49.19
N ASP A 184 -16.06 2.45 49.60
CA ASP A 184 -17.03 1.63 50.32
C ASP A 184 -17.74 0.62 49.43
N LYS A 185 -18.11 -0.49 50.02
CA LYS A 185 -18.91 -1.54 49.36
C LYS A 185 -20.11 -1.87 50.24
N ALA A 186 -21.24 -2.08 49.59
CA ALA A 186 -22.43 -2.61 50.26
C ALA A 186 -22.68 -4.04 49.77
N SER A 187 -23.09 -4.95 50.61
CA SER A 187 -23.29 -6.36 50.25
C SER A 187 -24.52 -6.95 50.94
N VAL A 188 -25.06 -8.00 50.31
CA VAL A 188 -26.15 -8.84 50.80
C VAL A 188 -25.88 -10.30 50.44
N THR A 189 -26.24 -11.19 51.35
CA THR A 189 -26.07 -12.64 51.12
C THR A 189 -27.31 -13.21 50.45
N ILE A 190 -27.11 -14.01 49.41
CA ILE A 190 -28.17 -14.77 48.75
C ILE A 190 -27.95 -16.25 49.03
N ASN A 191 -28.93 -16.89 49.62
CA ASN A 191 -28.98 -18.35 49.83
C ASN A 191 -29.89 -18.98 48.78
N VAL A 192 -29.34 -19.85 47.98
CA VAL A 192 -30.11 -20.54 46.92
C VAL A 192 -30.44 -21.94 47.40
N GLN A 193 -31.72 -22.28 47.38
CA GLN A 193 -32.22 -23.60 47.72
C GLN A 193 -32.36 -24.46 46.46
N ARG A 194 -32.17 -25.76 46.64
CA ARG A 194 -32.28 -26.77 45.58
C ARG A 194 -33.73 -26.96 45.15
N VAL A 195 -33.92 -27.28 43.89
CA VAL A 195 -35.17 -27.72 43.27
C VAL A 195 -35.00 -29.16 42.81
N GLU A 196 -35.89 -30.09 43.24
CA GLU A 196 -35.89 -31.50 42.87
C GLU A 196 -36.34 -31.70 41.41
N VAL A 197 -35.80 -32.75 40.75
CA VAL A 197 -36.22 -33.11 39.40
C VAL A 197 -37.56 -33.85 39.43
N GLU A 198 -38.53 -33.37 38.67
CA GLU A 198 -39.86 -34.02 38.54
C GLU A 198 -40.00 -34.72 37.20
N ARG A 199 -39.33 -34.23 36.14
CA ARG A 199 -39.40 -34.76 34.78
C ARG A 199 -38.07 -34.56 34.06
N ALA A 200 -37.73 -35.46 33.15
CA ALA A 200 -36.55 -35.39 32.33
C ALA A 200 -36.91 -35.56 30.82
N GLU A 201 -36.24 -34.78 29.97
CA GLU A 201 -36.44 -34.85 28.52
C GLU A 201 -35.11 -34.88 27.78
N LEU A 202 -35.04 -35.65 26.70
CA LEU A 202 -33.93 -35.68 25.78
C LEU A 202 -34.28 -34.97 24.47
N SER A 203 -33.35 -34.25 23.96
CA SER A 203 -33.41 -33.53 22.69
C SER A 203 -32.13 -33.82 21.87
N PRO A 204 -32.27 -33.96 20.54
CA PRO A 204 -33.51 -34.05 19.75
C PRO A 204 -34.31 -35.35 19.97
N SER A 205 -35.58 -35.35 19.53
CA SER A 205 -36.46 -36.53 19.67
C SER A 205 -36.13 -37.69 18.74
N SER A 206 -35.31 -37.41 17.70
CA SER A 206 -34.78 -38.46 16.80
C SER A 206 -33.41 -38.07 16.27
N VAL A 207 -32.55 -39.04 15.95
CA VAL A 207 -31.22 -38.88 15.36
C VAL A 207 -31.09 -39.82 14.18
N ASN A 208 -30.77 -39.20 13.01
CA ASN A 208 -30.34 -39.98 11.86
C ASN A 208 -28.82 -39.83 11.78
N MET A 209 -28.09 -40.91 11.71
CA MET A 209 -26.62 -40.89 11.71
C MET A 209 -26.06 -42.02 10.83
N LEU A 210 -24.82 -41.93 10.53
CA LEU A 210 -24.09 -42.92 9.79
C LEU A 210 -23.38 -43.89 10.75
N ILE A 211 -22.89 -45.02 10.23
CA ILE A 211 -21.99 -45.90 10.98
C ILE A 211 -20.74 -45.09 11.37
N ASP A 212 -20.26 -45.26 12.61
CA ASP A 212 -19.13 -44.57 13.25
C ASP A 212 -19.32 -43.07 13.50
N GLU A 213 -20.46 -42.50 13.12
CA GLU A 213 -20.82 -41.13 13.47
C GLU A 213 -21.25 -41.04 14.95
N THR A 214 -20.96 -39.93 15.55
CA THR A 214 -21.36 -39.64 16.92
C THR A 214 -22.31 -38.44 16.98
N SER A 215 -23.30 -38.52 17.86
CA SER A 215 -24.21 -37.40 18.12
C SER A 215 -24.43 -37.26 19.61
N ARG A 216 -24.57 -36.08 20.13
CA ARG A 216 -24.78 -35.82 21.56
C ARG A 216 -26.23 -35.43 21.83
N LEU A 217 -26.86 -36.13 22.76
CA LEU A 217 -28.16 -35.75 23.28
C LEU A 217 -28.02 -34.74 24.42
N THR A 218 -28.97 -33.81 24.47
CA THR A 218 -29.08 -32.86 25.57
C THR A 218 -30.20 -33.35 26.53
N LEU A 219 -29.82 -33.55 27.77
CA LEU A 219 -30.76 -33.85 28.85
C LEU A 219 -31.23 -32.55 29.50
N THR A 220 -32.53 -32.34 29.56
CA THR A 220 -33.16 -31.20 30.24
C THR A 220 -34.01 -31.75 31.39
N THR A 221 -33.85 -31.22 32.58
CA THR A 221 -34.63 -31.53 33.79
C THR A 221 -35.61 -30.43 34.07
N TYR A 222 -36.76 -30.83 34.61
CA TYR A 222 -37.83 -29.91 35.01
C TYR A 222 -38.25 -30.19 36.48
N PRO A 223 -38.61 -29.14 37.25
CA PRO A 223 -38.66 -27.73 36.85
C PRO A 223 -37.30 -27.19 36.43
N GLN A 224 -37.29 -26.05 35.71
CA GLN A 224 -36.05 -25.43 35.25
C GLN A 224 -35.12 -25.16 36.44
N TYR A 225 -33.83 -25.43 36.27
CA TYR A 225 -32.76 -25.36 37.30
C TYR A 225 -32.77 -26.51 38.34
N SER A 226 -33.65 -27.50 38.23
CA SER A 226 -33.51 -28.74 39.01
C SER A 226 -32.24 -29.49 38.57
N LYS A 227 -31.52 -30.11 39.49
CA LYS A 227 -30.25 -30.78 39.19
C LYS A 227 -30.38 -32.29 39.43
N ALA A 228 -30.03 -33.05 38.41
CA ALA A 228 -29.88 -34.49 38.52
C ALA A 228 -28.69 -34.85 39.43
N GLU A 229 -28.89 -35.79 40.37
CA GLU A 229 -27.85 -36.38 41.23
C GLU A 229 -27.10 -37.48 40.48
N SER A 230 -27.84 -38.25 39.69
CA SER A 230 -27.28 -39.31 38.89
C SER A 230 -28.03 -39.43 37.57
N THR A 231 -27.30 -39.88 36.54
CA THR A 231 -27.85 -40.16 35.22
C THR A 231 -27.32 -41.48 34.73
N SER A 232 -28.18 -42.34 34.23
CA SER A 232 -27.79 -43.58 33.54
C SER A 232 -28.40 -43.61 32.13
N TRP A 233 -27.56 -43.85 31.15
CA TRP A 233 -27.95 -43.81 29.74
C TRP A 233 -28.08 -45.24 29.18
N HIS A 234 -29.10 -45.49 28.39
CA HIS A 234 -29.44 -46.81 27.90
C HIS A 234 -29.79 -46.77 26.41
N SER A 235 -29.33 -47.73 25.68
CA SER A 235 -29.78 -48.04 24.32
C SER A 235 -30.57 -49.35 24.33
N ARG A 236 -31.69 -49.38 23.60
CA ARG A 236 -32.51 -50.63 23.46
C ARG A 236 -31.74 -51.67 22.63
N ASN A 237 -30.90 -51.29 21.74
CA ASN A 237 -30.01 -52.15 20.97
C ASN A 237 -28.63 -51.52 20.79
N PRO A 238 -27.68 -51.75 21.71
CA PRO A 238 -26.35 -51.20 21.65
C PRO A 238 -25.51 -51.63 20.42
N SER A 239 -25.88 -52.77 19.78
CA SER A 239 -25.20 -53.17 18.55
C SER A 239 -25.56 -52.32 17.35
N VAL A 240 -26.71 -51.66 17.35
CA VAL A 240 -27.12 -50.69 16.32
C VAL A 240 -26.56 -49.30 16.66
N ALA A 241 -26.84 -48.82 17.88
CA ALA A 241 -26.25 -47.59 18.37
C ALA A 241 -26.01 -47.65 19.88
N SER A 242 -24.82 -47.40 20.33
CA SER A 242 -24.44 -47.31 21.73
C SER A 242 -24.54 -45.88 22.25
N VAL A 243 -24.74 -45.71 23.56
CA VAL A 243 -24.70 -44.39 24.22
C VAL A 243 -23.77 -44.48 25.44
N ASN A 244 -22.94 -43.48 25.62
CA ASN A 244 -22.03 -43.39 26.77
C ASN A 244 -22.65 -42.63 27.95
N SER A 245 -21.94 -42.55 29.06
CA SER A 245 -22.34 -41.86 30.27
C SER A 245 -22.52 -40.33 30.14
N SER A 246 -22.06 -39.73 29.08
CA SER A 246 -22.23 -38.29 28.78
C SER A 246 -23.38 -38.01 27.80
N GLY A 247 -24.14 -39.06 27.38
CA GLY A 247 -25.23 -38.90 26.43
C GLY A 247 -24.80 -38.81 24.98
N THR A 248 -23.55 -39.18 24.64
CA THR A 248 -23.09 -39.26 23.26
C THR A 248 -23.44 -40.62 22.67
N ILE A 249 -24.19 -40.62 21.58
CA ILE A 249 -24.57 -41.79 20.80
C ILE A 249 -23.49 -42.07 19.76
N THR A 250 -23.18 -43.34 19.52
CA THR A 250 -22.31 -43.78 18.42
C THR A 250 -23.10 -44.82 17.58
N GLY A 251 -23.15 -44.61 16.27
CA GLY A 251 -23.75 -45.52 15.32
C GLY A 251 -22.82 -46.73 15.06
N ASN A 252 -23.22 -47.96 15.44
CA ASN A 252 -22.36 -49.13 15.37
C ASN A 252 -22.68 -50.03 14.16
N SER A 253 -23.97 -50.21 13.83
CA SER A 253 -24.39 -50.99 12.68
C SER A 253 -25.72 -50.49 12.11
N LEU A 254 -26.02 -50.92 10.88
CA LEU A 254 -27.30 -50.55 10.23
C LEU A 254 -28.51 -50.97 11.01
N GLY A 255 -29.50 -50.08 11.12
CA GLY A 255 -30.75 -50.38 11.77
C GLY A 255 -31.36 -49.17 12.48
N THR A 256 -32.37 -49.48 13.29
CA THR A 256 -33.01 -48.49 14.16
C THR A 256 -33.02 -49.01 15.60
N THR A 257 -32.80 -48.11 16.53
CA THR A 257 -32.90 -48.36 17.96
C THR A 257 -33.43 -47.11 18.65
N SER A 258 -33.70 -47.19 19.97
CA SER A 258 -33.97 -45.99 20.75
C SER A 258 -33.02 -45.90 21.94
N VAL A 259 -32.78 -44.64 22.37
CA VAL A 259 -31.92 -44.28 23.50
C VAL A 259 -32.73 -43.46 24.50
N TYR A 260 -32.55 -43.71 25.79
CA TYR A 260 -33.17 -42.97 26.88
C TYR A 260 -32.21 -42.80 28.06
N CYS A 261 -32.55 -41.90 28.95
CA CYS A 261 -31.79 -41.64 30.18
C CYS A 261 -32.68 -41.81 31.41
N VAL A 262 -32.18 -42.46 32.44
CA VAL A 262 -32.82 -42.52 33.76
C VAL A 262 -32.09 -41.56 34.70
N VAL A 263 -32.85 -40.64 35.29
CA VAL A 263 -32.34 -39.61 36.21
C VAL A 263 -32.74 -39.98 37.63
N ASN A 264 -31.80 -39.83 38.57
CA ASN A 264 -31.98 -40.15 40.01
C ASN A 264 -32.47 -41.61 40.27
N GLY A 265 -32.25 -42.54 39.31
CA GLY A 265 -32.61 -43.96 39.41
C GLY A 265 -34.07 -44.29 39.14
N TYR A 266 -34.99 -43.31 39.01
CA TYR A 266 -36.44 -43.57 38.88
C TYR A 266 -37.19 -42.70 37.86
N ILE A 267 -36.63 -41.57 37.39
CA ILE A 267 -37.23 -40.71 36.38
C ILE A 267 -36.69 -41.04 35.01
N SER A 268 -37.50 -41.68 34.16
CA SER A 268 -37.11 -41.95 32.77
C SER A 268 -37.40 -40.77 31.86
N SER A 269 -36.49 -40.44 30.96
CA SER A 269 -36.73 -39.51 29.87
C SER A 269 -37.63 -40.09 28.78
N ASN A 270 -38.03 -39.25 27.81
CA ASN A 270 -38.52 -39.76 26.52
C ASN A 270 -37.45 -40.62 25.82
N GLU A 271 -37.88 -41.51 24.94
CA GLU A 271 -37.01 -42.28 24.06
C GLU A 271 -36.72 -41.50 22.78
N VAL A 272 -35.43 -41.38 22.44
CA VAL A 272 -34.94 -40.78 21.20
C VAL A 272 -34.73 -41.87 20.16
N GLN A 273 -35.40 -41.78 19.03
CA GLN A 273 -35.26 -42.75 17.95
C GLN A 273 -33.93 -42.51 17.21
N VAL A 274 -33.12 -43.55 17.06
CA VAL A 274 -31.82 -43.49 16.38
C VAL A 274 -31.88 -44.42 15.17
N LYS A 275 -31.64 -43.85 13.99
CA LYS A 275 -31.54 -44.55 12.71
C LYS A 275 -30.11 -44.45 12.19
N VAL A 276 -29.44 -45.60 12.05
CA VAL A 276 -28.09 -45.72 11.49
C VAL A 276 -28.20 -46.21 10.05
N ALA A 277 -27.67 -45.46 9.13
CA ALA A 277 -27.74 -45.74 7.70
C ALA A 277 -26.35 -45.70 7.06
N LYS A 278 -26.19 -46.27 5.86
CA LYS A 278 -25.01 -46.05 5.03
C LYS A 278 -25.05 -44.62 4.43
N PRO A 279 -23.92 -43.96 4.30
CA PRO A 279 -23.87 -42.70 3.58
C PRO A 279 -24.21 -42.94 2.10
N GLN A 280 -24.92 -42.00 1.48
CA GLN A 280 -25.18 -41.96 0.06
C GLN A 280 -23.94 -41.42 -0.66
N LEU A 281 -23.41 -42.16 -1.64
CA LEU A 281 -22.41 -41.61 -2.53
C LEU A 281 -23.05 -40.60 -3.48
N THR A 282 -22.34 -39.52 -3.76
CA THR A 282 -22.61 -38.62 -4.88
C THR A 282 -21.40 -38.60 -5.84
N LEU A 283 -21.67 -38.44 -7.11
CA LEU A 283 -20.65 -38.39 -8.14
C LEU A 283 -20.82 -37.07 -8.93
N SER A 284 -19.71 -36.38 -9.17
CA SER A 284 -19.65 -35.14 -9.96
C SER A 284 -18.63 -35.27 -11.07
N ALA A 285 -18.83 -34.48 -12.11
CA ALA A 285 -17.82 -34.20 -13.15
C ALA A 285 -17.46 -32.73 -13.12
N ASP A 286 -16.18 -32.40 -13.26
CA ASP A 286 -15.68 -31.03 -13.32
C ASP A 286 -16.17 -30.24 -14.53
N LYS A 287 -16.58 -30.94 -15.60
CA LYS A 287 -17.17 -30.36 -16.80
C LYS A 287 -18.66 -30.67 -16.90
N LYS A 288 -19.45 -29.64 -17.28
CA LYS A 288 -20.88 -29.79 -17.60
C LYS A 288 -21.04 -30.36 -19.03
N SER A 289 -22.25 -30.80 -19.39
CA SER A 289 -22.57 -31.11 -20.78
C SER A 289 -22.36 -29.90 -21.69
N GLY A 290 -21.76 -30.08 -22.86
CA GLY A 290 -21.48 -28.99 -23.77
C GLY A 290 -20.46 -29.35 -24.86
N LEU A 291 -20.04 -28.34 -25.60
CA LEU A 291 -19.01 -28.46 -26.63
C LEU A 291 -17.65 -28.07 -26.03
N TYR A 292 -16.61 -28.85 -26.34
CA TYR A 292 -15.26 -28.67 -25.80
C TYR A 292 -14.21 -28.85 -26.90
N GLU A 293 -13.01 -28.40 -26.66
CA GLU A 293 -11.85 -28.66 -27.50
C GLU A 293 -11.49 -30.15 -27.47
N LYS A 294 -11.06 -30.67 -28.60
CA LYS A 294 -10.51 -32.03 -28.71
C LYS A 294 -9.29 -32.14 -27.81
N GLY A 295 -9.27 -33.17 -26.97
CA GLY A 295 -8.23 -33.36 -25.96
C GLY A 295 -8.54 -32.79 -24.58
N THR A 296 -9.67 -32.04 -24.40
CA THR A 296 -10.14 -31.63 -23.07
C THR A 296 -10.33 -32.85 -22.18
N THR A 297 -9.89 -32.75 -20.94
CA THR A 297 -10.03 -33.82 -19.96
C THR A 297 -11.20 -33.55 -19.02
N VAL A 298 -11.93 -34.61 -18.67
CA VAL A 298 -13.03 -34.60 -17.71
C VAL A 298 -12.62 -35.38 -16.48
N ALA A 299 -12.60 -34.71 -15.34
CA ALA A 299 -12.35 -35.34 -14.05
C ALA A 299 -13.65 -35.72 -13.37
N LEU A 300 -13.71 -36.95 -12.82
CA LEU A 300 -14.82 -37.46 -12.00
C LEU A 300 -14.38 -37.51 -10.55
N ASP A 301 -15.25 -37.02 -9.66
CA ASP A 301 -15.00 -37.01 -8.21
C ASP A 301 -16.21 -37.57 -7.46
N ALA A 302 -15.93 -38.50 -6.56
CA ALA A 302 -16.92 -39.10 -5.67
C ALA A 302 -16.83 -38.49 -4.27
N SER A 303 -17.95 -38.27 -3.63
CA SER A 303 -18.05 -37.64 -2.30
C SER A 303 -17.28 -38.34 -1.18
N LYS A 304 -16.79 -39.55 -1.39
CA LYS A 304 -15.97 -40.33 -0.44
C LYS A 304 -14.72 -40.84 -1.13
N HIS A 305 -13.56 -40.52 -0.56
CA HIS A 305 -12.27 -41.00 -1.04
C HIS A 305 -12.20 -42.53 -1.02
N GLY A 306 -11.63 -43.16 -2.03
CA GLY A 306 -11.50 -44.59 -2.19
C GLY A 306 -12.75 -45.27 -2.76
N ALA A 307 -13.76 -44.53 -3.21
CA ALA A 307 -14.86 -45.10 -4.00
C ALA A 307 -14.35 -45.52 -5.40
N THR A 308 -14.83 -46.63 -5.91
CA THR A 308 -14.58 -47.07 -7.30
C THR A 308 -15.62 -46.46 -8.21
N ILE A 309 -15.20 -45.72 -9.24
CA ILE A 309 -16.08 -45.10 -10.24
C ILE A 309 -16.06 -45.98 -11.50
N TYR A 310 -17.25 -46.43 -11.95
CA TYR A 310 -17.43 -47.11 -13.20
C TYR A 310 -18.05 -46.17 -14.22
N TYR A 311 -17.61 -46.26 -15.48
CA TYR A 311 -18.10 -45.35 -16.53
C TYR A 311 -18.20 -46.00 -17.90
N THR A 312 -19.02 -45.40 -18.78
CA THR A 312 -19.14 -45.66 -20.22
C THR A 312 -19.04 -44.33 -20.98
N LEU A 313 -18.63 -44.39 -22.26
CA LEU A 313 -18.47 -43.21 -23.15
C LEU A 313 -19.46 -43.21 -24.32
N ASP A 314 -20.24 -44.27 -24.47
CA ASP A 314 -21.22 -44.52 -25.56
C ASP A 314 -22.68 -44.22 -25.11
N GLY A 315 -22.88 -43.71 -23.90
CA GLY A 315 -24.20 -43.45 -23.37
C GLY A 315 -24.93 -44.68 -22.80
N SER A 316 -24.33 -45.87 -22.86
CA SER A 316 -24.86 -47.04 -22.20
C SER A 316 -24.84 -46.92 -20.66
N THR A 317 -25.77 -47.59 -19.96
CA THR A 317 -25.76 -47.52 -18.49
C THR A 317 -24.59 -48.31 -17.93
N PRO A 318 -23.69 -47.67 -17.15
CA PRO A 318 -22.54 -48.38 -16.59
C PRO A 318 -22.91 -49.41 -15.56
N THR A 319 -22.16 -50.49 -15.52
CA THR A 319 -22.28 -51.60 -14.54
C THR A 319 -20.93 -51.79 -13.84
N ARG A 320 -20.87 -52.61 -12.80
CA ARG A 320 -19.61 -53.01 -12.13
C ARG A 320 -18.62 -53.75 -13.05
N LYS A 321 -19.00 -54.04 -14.30
CA LYS A 321 -18.15 -54.63 -15.34
C LYS A 321 -17.64 -53.57 -16.35
N SER A 322 -18.11 -52.32 -16.27
CA SER A 322 -17.72 -51.22 -17.12
C SER A 322 -16.32 -50.73 -16.78
N ASN A 323 -15.80 -49.79 -17.60
CA ASN A 323 -14.47 -49.18 -17.36
C ASN A 323 -14.38 -48.58 -15.96
N VAL A 324 -13.23 -48.75 -15.32
CA VAL A 324 -12.93 -48.15 -14.01
C VAL A 324 -12.18 -46.85 -14.24
N TYR A 325 -12.70 -45.78 -13.67
CA TYR A 325 -12.05 -44.45 -13.72
C TYR A 325 -10.77 -44.44 -12.86
N ARG A 326 -9.65 -44.12 -13.46
CA ARG A 326 -8.32 -44.02 -12.82
C ARG A 326 -7.62 -42.70 -13.06
N GLU A 327 -7.92 -42.04 -14.18
CA GLU A 327 -7.34 -40.76 -14.63
C GLU A 327 -8.39 -39.98 -15.40
N PRO A 328 -8.22 -38.61 -15.55
CA PRO A 328 -9.17 -37.81 -16.28
C PRO A 328 -9.41 -38.30 -17.70
N ILE A 329 -10.68 -38.37 -18.11
CA ILE A 329 -11.13 -38.88 -19.40
C ILE A 329 -10.83 -37.83 -20.47
N CYS A 330 -9.98 -38.16 -21.44
CA CYS A 330 -9.67 -37.30 -22.57
C CYS A 330 -10.77 -37.40 -23.66
N LEU A 331 -11.41 -36.27 -23.96
CA LEU A 331 -12.46 -36.19 -25.01
C LEU A 331 -11.82 -36.15 -26.40
N LYS A 332 -11.84 -37.28 -27.11
CA LYS A 332 -11.28 -37.42 -28.46
C LYS A 332 -12.32 -37.29 -29.58
N GLU A 333 -13.59 -37.52 -29.24
CA GLU A 333 -14.76 -37.52 -30.13
C GLU A 333 -16.01 -37.21 -29.31
N ASN A 334 -17.15 -37.00 -29.97
CA ASN A 334 -18.43 -36.77 -29.33
C ASN A 334 -18.73 -37.94 -28.39
N THR A 335 -19.00 -37.63 -27.12
CA THR A 335 -19.02 -38.60 -26.04
C THR A 335 -20.25 -38.42 -25.17
N VAL A 336 -20.98 -39.48 -24.89
CA VAL A 336 -22.04 -39.52 -23.88
C VAL A 336 -21.48 -40.29 -22.67
N LEU A 337 -20.93 -39.52 -21.71
CA LEU A 337 -20.40 -40.08 -20.46
C LEU A 337 -21.54 -40.44 -19.52
N LYS A 338 -21.61 -41.67 -19.09
CA LYS A 338 -22.38 -42.10 -17.90
C LYS A 338 -21.47 -42.76 -16.89
N ALA A 339 -21.65 -42.42 -15.61
CA ALA A 339 -20.80 -42.95 -14.54
C ALA A 339 -21.56 -43.09 -13.23
N PHE A 340 -21.17 -44.05 -12.39
CA PHE A 340 -21.61 -44.15 -11.01
C PHE A 340 -20.47 -44.60 -10.09
N ALA A 341 -20.58 -44.26 -8.81
CA ALA A 341 -19.58 -44.56 -7.80
C ALA A 341 -20.06 -45.63 -6.84
N VAL A 342 -19.17 -46.54 -6.45
CA VAL A 342 -19.44 -47.71 -5.56
C VAL A 342 -18.40 -47.75 -4.46
N ARG A 343 -18.89 -48.03 -3.23
CA ARG A 343 -18.04 -48.35 -2.07
C ARG A 343 -18.85 -49.24 -1.11
N ASP A 344 -18.26 -50.26 -0.54
CA ASP A 344 -18.98 -51.25 0.23
C ASP A 344 -19.69 -50.74 1.49
N ASP A 345 -19.14 -49.68 2.08
CA ASP A 345 -19.72 -49.04 3.27
C ASP A 345 -20.73 -47.93 2.94
N CYS A 346 -21.06 -47.74 1.68
CA CYS A 346 -21.94 -46.68 1.18
C CYS A 346 -23.10 -47.28 0.34
N VAL A 347 -24.11 -46.44 0.07
CA VAL A 347 -25.08 -46.71 -0.98
C VAL A 347 -24.49 -46.19 -2.30
N ASP A 348 -24.60 -47.01 -3.37
CA ASP A 348 -24.08 -46.62 -4.69
C ASP A 348 -24.66 -45.27 -5.13
N SER A 349 -23.86 -44.45 -5.86
CA SER A 349 -24.34 -43.17 -6.35
C SER A 349 -25.43 -43.34 -7.41
N GLU A 350 -26.23 -42.31 -7.62
CA GLU A 350 -27.01 -42.20 -8.84
C GLU A 350 -26.09 -42.12 -10.07
N VAL A 351 -26.62 -42.51 -11.24
CA VAL A 351 -25.88 -42.49 -12.50
C VAL A 351 -25.77 -41.04 -12.99
N LEU A 352 -24.55 -40.47 -12.95
CA LEU A 352 -24.22 -39.24 -13.59
C LEU A 352 -24.31 -39.40 -15.12
N SER A 353 -24.96 -38.49 -15.84
CA SER A 353 -24.98 -38.45 -17.30
C SER A 353 -24.52 -37.09 -17.81
N ARG A 354 -23.59 -37.08 -18.77
CA ARG A 354 -23.07 -35.86 -19.41
C ARG A 354 -22.87 -36.13 -20.90
N GLU A 355 -23.25 -35.15 -21.71
CA GLU A 355 -23.04 -35.18 -23.14
C GLU A 355 -21.97 -34.18 -23.52
N TYR A 356 -20.89 -34.63 -24.14
CA TYR A 356 -19.78 -33.82 -24.61
C TYR A 356 -19.71 -33.92 -26.13
N LYS A 357 -19.91 -32.76 -26.79
CA LYS A 357 -19.53 -32.60 -28.17
C LYS A 357 -18.08 -32.12 -28.23
N VAL A 358 -17.33 -32.56 -29.19
CA VAL A 358 -15.92 -32.20 -29.37
C VAL A 358 -15.73 -31.55 -30.73
N THR A 359 -15.07 -30.43 -30.74
CA THR A 359 -14.66 -29.78 -31.99
C THR A 359 -13.16 -29.97 -32.18
N SER A 360 -12.74 -30.09 -33.47
CA SER A 360 -11.32 -30.04 -33.84
C SER A 360 -10.77 -28.61 -33.82
N LEU A 361 -11.66 -27.61 -33.85
CA LEU A 361 -11.31 -26.21 -33.80
C LEU A 361 -10.74 -25.85 -32.44
N GLN A 362 -9.45 -25.57 -32.40
CA GLN A 362 -8.71 -25.19 -31.20
C GLN A 362 -8.23 -23.75 -31.30
N VAL A 363 -8.08 -23.08 -30.16
CA VAL A 363 -7.39 -21.80 -30.06
C VAL A 363 -5.88 -22.04 -30.10
N LEU A 364 -5.19 -21.39 -30.99
CA LEU A 364 -3.73 -21.42 -31.14
C LEU A 364 -3.09 -20.43 -30.15
N ASP A 365 -3.53 -19.19 -30.23
CA ASP A 365 -3.03 -18.10 -29.37
C ASP A 365 -4.04 -16.95 -29.25
N THR A 366 -3.73 -15.99 -28.40
CA THR A 366 -4.51 -14.76 -28.24
C THR A 366 -3.60 -13.55 -28.26
N TYR A 367 -4.14 -12.42 -28.70
CA TYR A 367 -3.52 -11.11 -28.59
C TYR A 367 -4.45 -10.14 -27.85
N PRO A 368 -4.02 -9.47 -26.74
CA PRO A 368 -2.78 -9.79 -26.04
C PRO A 368 -2.79 -11.23 -25.52
N GLU A 369 -1.63 -11.74 -25.06
CA GLU A 369 -1.59 -13.04 -24.41
C GLU A 369 -2.50 -13.06 -23.17
N LYS A 370 -3.10 -14.20 -22.90
CA LYS A 370 -3.99 -14.40 -21.76
C LYS A 370 -3.31 -14.04 -20.44
N GLY A 371 -3.94 -13.17 -19.65
CA GLY A 371 -3.47 -12.75 -18.33
C GLY A 371 -2.38 -11.67 -18.34
N VAL A 372 -1.98 -11.17 -19.52
CA VAL A 372 -1.01 -10.07 -19.62
C VAL A 372 -1.67 -8.74 -19.29
N GLU A 373 -0.98 -7.88 -18.55
CA GLU A 373 -1.34 -6.49 -18.32
C GLU A 373 -0.38 -5.56 -19.07
N VAL A 374 -0.91 -4.71 -19.95
CA VAL A 374 -0.12 -3.81 -20.79
C VAL A 374 -0.79 -2.46 -20.94
N PHE A 375 -0.01 -1.40 -21.19
CA PHE A 375 -0.50 -0.15 -21.76
C PHE A 375 -0.29 -0.17 -23.26
N ARG A 376 -1.37 -0.20 -24.04
CA ARG A 376 -1.33 -0.19 -25.50
C ARG A 376 -2.53 0.57 -26.07
N PRO A 377 -2.35 1.78 -26.60
CA PRO A 377 -3.37 2.47 -27.38
C PRO A 377 -3.77 1.66 -28.61
N HIS A 378 -5.04 1.77 -29.02
CA HIS A 378 -5.62 1.08 -30.17
C HIS A 378 -5.45 -0.45 -30.16
N LEU A 379 -5.44 -1.06 -28.95
CA LEU A 379 -5.34 -2.51 -28.79
C LEU A 379 -6.61 -3.21 -29.28
N VAL A 380 -6.44 -4.18 -30.16
CA VAL A 380 -7.51 -5.02 -30.70
C VAL A 380 -7.37 -6.45 -30.18
N PRO A 381 -8.22 -6.88 -29.23
CA PRO A 381 -8.18 -8.26 -28.74
C PRO A 381 -8.52 -9.24 -29.87
N THR A 382 -7.64 -10.23 -30.08
CA THR A 382 -7.74 -11.20 -31.19
C THR A 382 -7.52 -12.62 -30.67
N VAL A 383 -8.25 -13.57 -31.24
CA VAL A 383 -8.11 -15.02 -31.02
C VAL A 383 -7.79 -15.70 -32.36
N ASN A 384 -6.70 -16.45 -32.37
CA ASN A 384 -6.33 -17.25 -33.53
C ASN A 384 -6.70 -18.73 -33.33
N PHE A 385 -7.30 -19.33 -34.34
CA PHE A 385 -7.77 -20.72 -34.33
C PHE A 385 -6.91 -21.62 -35.20
N THR A 386 -7.10 -22.95 -35.06
CA THR A 386 -6.38 -23.95 -35.85
C THR A 386 -6.85 -24.03 -37.29
N ASP A 387 -8.05 -23.51 -37.56
CA ASP A 387 -8.70 -23.61 -38.89
C ASP A 387 -9.34 -22.28 -39.30
N ASN A 388 -9.61 -22.08 -40.58
CA ASN A 388 -10.30 -20.90 -41.07
C ASN A 388 -11.73 -20.85 -40.57
N ILE A 389 -12.17 -19.65 -40.13
CA ILE A 389 -13.44 -19.44 -39.48
C ILE A 389 -14.33 -18.47 -40.26
N GLN A 390 -15.63 -18.60 -40.05
CA GLN A 390 -16.65 -17.67 -40.51
C GLN A 390 -17.60 -17.33 -39.36
N LEU A 391 -18.07 -16.10 -39.30
CA LEU A 391 -19.08 -15.68 -38.31
C LEU A 391 -20.45 -16.25 -38.66
N ILE A 392 -21.17 -16.69 -37.65
CA ILE A 392 -22.61 -16.99 -37.70
C ILE A 392 -23.31 -15.76 -37.16
N ASP A 393 -24.37 -15.28 -37.87
CA ASP A 393 -25.15 -14.10 -37.48
C ASP A 393 -24.28 -12.87 -37.12
N GLU A 394 -23.26 -12.59 -37.96
CA GLU A 394 -22.31 -11.48 -37.75
C GLU A 394 -21.58 -11.50 -36.38
N GLY A 395 -21.48 -12.67 -35.78
CA GLY A 395 -20.83 -12.82 -34.44
C GLY A 395 -21.66 -12.33 -33.27
N LYS A 396 -22.99 -12.25 -33.43
CA LYS A 396 -23.90 -11.81 -32.38
C LYS A 396 -23.72 -12.60 -31.08
N GLY A 397 -23.46 -11.88 -29.99
CA GLY A 397 -23.21 -12.47 -28.67
C GLY A 397 -21.73 -12.55 -28.30
N ILE A 398 -20.80 -12.28 -29.23
CA ILE A 398 -19.39 -12.05 -28.87
C ILE A 398 -19.31 -10.72 -28.12
N THR A 399 -18.74 -10.73 -26.93
CA THR A 399 -18.71 -9.55 -26.05
C THR A 399 -17.33 -9.33 -25.46
N LEU A 400 -16.91 -8.05 -25.42
CA LEU A 400 -15.78 -7.60 -24.62
C LEU A 400 -16.31 -6.86 -23.40
N LYS A 401 -15.90 -7.23 -22.20
CA LYS A 401 -16.37 -6.61 -20.94
C LYS A 401 -15.21 -6.18 -20.05
N ASN A 402 -15.40 -5.04 -19.39
CA ASN A 402 -14.60 -4.60 -18.23
C ASN A 402 -15.47 -4.76 -16.98
N GLY A 403 -15.24 -5.81 -16.19
CA GLY A 403 -16.13 -6.22 -15.12
C GLY A 403 -17.56 -6.49 -15.65
N ASN A 404 -18.53 -5.70 -15.20
CA ASN A 404 -19.93 -5.81 -15.66
C ASN A 404 -20.28 -4.90 -16.85
N SER A 405 -19.36 -4.01 -17.27
CA SER A 405 -19.59 -3.05 -18.34
C SER A 405 -19.22 -3.67 -19.69
N GLU A 406 -20.11 -3.65 -20.63
CA GLU A 406 -19.89 -4.09 -22.00
C GLU A 406 -19.25 -2.97 -22.83
N ILE A 407 -18.27 -3.32 -23.64
CA ILE A 407 -17.53 -2.41 -24.52
C ILE A 407 -18.19 -2.47 -25.91
N SER A 408 -18.46 -1.32 -26.51
CA SER A 408 -18.92 -1.23 -27.88
C SER A 408 -17.78 -1.45 -28.87
N GLY A 409 -18.07 -2.12 -29.98
CA GLY A 409 -17.05 -2.45 -30.99
C GLY A 409 -17.61 -3.38 -32.06
N THR A 410 -16.77 -3.71 -33.02
CA THR A 410 -17.08 -4.56 -34.18
C THR A 410 -16.30 -5.86 -34.12
N VAL A 411 -16.91 -6.95 -34.55
CA VAL A 411 -16.24 -8.26 -34.67
C VAL A 411 -15.83 -8.49 -36.09
N VAL A 412 -14.55 -8.80 -36.32
CA VAL A 412 -13.97 -9.10 -37.63
C VAL A 412 -13.41 -10.51 -37.60
N ALA A 413 -13.83 -11.37 -38.54
CA ALA A 413 -13.25 -12.69 -38.74
C ALA A 413 -12.58 -12.74 -40.10
N PHE A 414 -11.32 -13.13 -40.16
CA PHE A 414 -10.56 -13.29 -41.39
C PHE A 414 -9.58 -14.47 -41.28
N GLY A 415 -9.64 -15.39 -42.22
CA GLY A 415 -8.86 -16.62 -42.17
C GLY A 415 -9.15 -17.37 -40.88
N ASN A 416 -8.15 -17.61 -40.08
CA ASN A 416 -8.26 -18.28 -38.77
C ASN A 416 -8.31 -17.31 -37.59
N SER A 417 -8.43 -16.00 -37.83
CA SER A 417 -8.40 -14.97 -36.75
C SER A 417 -9.77 -14.36 -36.54
N LEU A 418 -10.13 -14.15 -35.27
CA LEU A 418 -11.28 -13.38 -34.80
C LEU A 418 -10.79 -12.21 -33.95
N SER A 419 -11.09 -11.00 -34.37
CA SER A 419 -10.72 -9.75 -33.71
C SER A 419 -11.96 -8.99 -33.24
N PHE A 420 -11.91 -8.41 -32.04
CA PHE A 420 -12.87 -7.46 -31.56
C PHE A 420 -12.26 -6.06 -31.63
N VAL A 421 -12.76 -5.22 -32.56
CA VAL A 421 -12.27 -3.85 -32.77
C VAL A 421 -13.12 -2.91 -31.91
N PRO A 422 -12.58 -2.34 -30.79
CA PRO A 422 -13.32 -1.41 -29.96
C PRO A 422 -13.55 -0.08 -30.69
N ASP A 423 -14.69 0.58 -30.42
CA ASP A 423 -14.98 1.91 -30.99
C ASP A 423 -14.07 3.01 -30.43
N MET A 424 -13.44 2.78 -29.30
CA MET A 424 -12.51 3.69 -28.61
C MET A 424 -11.43 2.92 -27.88
N ASP A 425 -10.34 3.60 -27.53
CA ASP A 425 -9.27 3.03 -26.72
C ASP A 425 -9.78 2.43 -25.40
N LEU A 426 -9.27 1.25 -25.09
CA LEU A 426 -9.59 0.57 -23.84
C LEU A 426 -8.92 1.31 -22.67
N LYS A 427 -9.72 1.68 -21.66
CA LYS A 427 -9.23 2.31 -20.43
C LYS A 427 -8.63 1.29 -19.48
N GLU A 428 -7.98 1.76 -18.41
CA GLU A 428 -7.51 0.89 -17.32
C GLU A 428 -8.62 -0.05 -16.83
N GLY A 429 -8.26 -1.31 -16.65
CA GLY A 429 -9.16 -2.34 -16.14
C GLY A 429 -8.83 -3.75 -16.63
N SER A 430 -9.59 -4.70 -16.11
CA SER A 430 -9.50 -6.11 -16.51
C SER A 430 -10.60 -6.46 -17.51
N TYR A 431 -10.21 -6.85 -18.70
CA TYR A 431 -11.10 -7.14 -19.80
C TYR A 431 -11.24 -8.64 -20.01
N THR A 432 -12.44 -9.06 -20.43
CA THR A 432 -12.70 -10.43 -20.83
C THR A 432 -13.43 -10.44 -22.17
N LEU A 433 -12.79 -11.00 -23.19
CA LEU A 433 -13.43 -11.33 -24.47
C LEU A 433 -14.09 -12.70 -24.34
N THR A 434 -15.39 -12.74 -24.58
CA THR A 434 -16.20 -13.96 -24.54
C THR A 434 -16.75 -14.27 -25.92
N ILE A 435 -16.50 -15.48 -26.41
CA ILE A 435 -17.00 -16.03 -27.65
C ILE A 435 -18.01 -17.13 -27.27
N PRO A 436 -19.32 -16.89 -27.41
CA PRO A 436 -20.31 -17.89 -27.10
C PRO A 436 -20.21 -19.11 -28.01
N GLN A 437 -20.87 -20.17 -27.66
CA GLN A 437 -21.05 -21.35 -28.50
C GLN A 437 -21.89 -21.00 -29.75
N GLN A 438 -21.58 -21.61 -30.91
CA GLN A 438 -22.34 -21.48 -32.15
C GLN A 438 -22.36 -20.10 -32.81
N VAL A 439 -21.32 -19.27 -32.54
CA VAL A 439 -21.15 -17.97 -33.23
C VAL A 439 -20.05 -17.99 -34.29
N ILE A 440 -19.28 -19.06 -34.31
CA ILE A 440 -18.22 -19.32 -35.33
C ILE A 440 -18.40 -20.71 -35.89
N MET A 441 -18.16 -20.86 -37.18
CA MET A 441 -18.10 -22.16 -37.87
C MET A 441 -16.89 -22.24 -38.80
N THR A 442 -16.38 -23.44 -39.00
CA THR A 442 -15.36 -23.74 -39.99
C THR A 442 -16.02 -24.05 -41.35
N ALA A 443 -15.21 -24.13 -42.43
CA ALA A 443 -15.66 -24.57 -43.76
C ALA A 443 -16.28 -25.98 -43.75
N SER A 444 -15.88 -26.84 -42.81
CA SER A 444 -16.44 -28.18 -42.55
C SER A 444 -17.71 -28.15 -41.71
N GLN A 445 -18.28 -26.99 -41.44
CA GLN A 445 -19.48 -26.78 -40.59
C GLN A 445 -19.33 -27.26 -39.13
N GLU A 446 -18.11 -27.34 -38.61
CA GLU A 446 -17.88 -27.55 -37.17
C GLU A 446 -18.13 -26.25 -36.36
N GLU A 447 -19.01 -26.33 -35.39
CA GLU A 447 -19.36 -25.19 -34.54
C GLU A 447 -18.26 -24.93 -33.48
N ASN A 448 -18.11 -23.67 -33.07
CA ASN A 448 -17.19 -23.32 -31.98
C ASN A 448 -17.70 -23.72 -30.62
N PHE A 449 -16.77 -23.94 -29.70
CA PHE A 449 -16.98 -24.04 -28.27
C PHE A 449 -17.10 -22.65 -27.65
N VAL A 450 -17.59 -22.60 -26.37
CA VAL A 450 -17.50 -21.39 -25.57
C VAL A 450 -16.04 -21.13 -25.23
N TYR A 451 -15.54 -19.98 -25.57
CA TYR A 451 -14.19 -19.55 -25.23
C TYR A 451 -14.21 -18.17 -24.57
N ALA A 452 -13.36 -17.98 -23.59
CA ALA A 452 -13.14 -16.68 -22.99
C ALA A 452 -11.68 -16.55 -22.55
N PHE A 453 -11.12 -15.37 -22.77
CA PHE A 453 -9.82 -15.02 -22.21
C PHE A 453 -9.84 -13.61 -21.63
N SER A 454 -9.02 -13.42 -20.60
CA SER A 454 -8.91 -12.13 -19.92
C SER A 454 -7.51 -11.58 -20.08
N PHE A 455 -7.43 -10.25 -20.14
CA PHE A 455 -6.21 -9.47 -20.16
C PHE A 455 -6.42 -8.16 -19.41
N GLY A 456 -5.33 -7.50 -18.98
CA GLY A 456 -5.38 -6.23 -18.28
C GLY A 456 -4.91 -5.08 -19.19
N ILE A 457 -5.58 -3.94 -19.08
CA ILE A 457 -5.06 -2.65 -19.54
C ILE A 457 -4.68 -1.86 -18.29
N LYS A 458 -3.43 -1.48 -18.18
CA LYS A 458 -2.94 -0.62 -17.09
C LYS A 458 -2.83 0.82 -17.56
N GLU A 459 -2.82 1.74 -16.59
CA GLU A 459 -2.52 3.14 -16.88
C GLU A 459 -1.14 3.27 -17.53
N LYS A 460 -0.99 4.32 -18.34
CA LYS A 460 0.30 4.70 -18.90
C LYS A 460 1.34 4.84 -17.78
N SER A 461 2.41 4.08 -17.89
CA SER A 461 3.53 4.20 -16.96
C SER A 461 4.39 5.39 -17.36
N TYR A 462 4.29 6.48 -16.63
CA TYR A 462 5.15 7.64 -16.83
C TYR A 462 6.52 7.41 -16.18
N GLY A 463 7.58 7.75 -16.92
CA GLY A 463 8.95 7.69 -16.42
C GLY A 463 9.18 8.63 -15.25
N ILE A 464 10.21 8.35 -14.45
CA ILE A 464 10.67 9.22 -13.37
C ILE A 464 11.58 10.29 -13.97
N ILE A 465 11.31 11.58 -13.69
CA ILE A 465 12.16 12.68 -14.11
C ILE A 465 12.98 13.29 -12.98
N ASP A 466 12.46 13.21 -11.74
CA ASP A 466 13.12 13.74 -10.56
C ASP A 466 12.88 12.88 -9.32
N ILE A 467 13.84 12.93 -8.37
CA ILE A 467 13.85 12.21 -7.10
C ILE A 467 14.36 13.10 -5.99
N CYS A 468 13.76 13.04 -4.81
CA CYS A 468 14.25 13.70 -3.60
C CYS A 468 14.14 12.78 -2.39
N ALA A 469 15.18 12.78 -1.55
CA ALA A 469 15.26 12.04 -0.31
C ALA A 469 15.30 13.00 0.88
N GLY A 470 14.33 12.94 1.77
CA GLY A 470 14.29 13.70 3.02
C GLY A 470 14.75 12.86 4.23
N MET A 471 14.32 13.26 5.43
CA MET A 471 14.59 12.49 6.64
C MET A 471 13.58 11.35 6.76
N GLN A 472 13.94 10.16 6.28
CA GLN A 472 13.11 8.95 6.30
C GLN A 472 11.83 9.04 5.46
N PHE A 473 11.80 9.88 4.44
CA PHE A 473 10.74 9.89 3.43
C PHE A 473 11.32 10.18 2.05
N SER A 474 10.61 9.76 1.02
CA SER A 474 11.06 9.85 -0.37
C SER A 474 10.02 10.53 -1.24
N GLN A 475 10.48 11.22 -2.27
CA GLN A 475 9.65 11.87 -3.30
C GLN A 475 10.11 11.45 -4.68
N VAL A 476 9.14 11.25 -5.56
CA VAL A 476 9.35 10.96 -6.98
C VAL A 476 8.44 11.85 -7.81
N LEU A 477 9.03 12.56 -8.76
CA LEU A 477 8.32 13.33 -9.77
C LEU A 477 8.32 12.54 -11.09
N LYS A 478 7.14 12.33 -11.65
CA LYS A 478 6.96 11.63 -12.93
C LYS A 478 6.84 12.62 -14.10
N GLU A 479 7.03 12.11 -15.31
CA GLU A 479 6.92 12.86 -16.58
C GLU A 479 5.56 13.53 -16.80
N ASP A 480 4.49 12.97 -16.23
CA ASP A 480 3.14 13.55 -16.29
C ASP A 480 2.93 14.72 -15.32
N GLY A 481 3.97 15.13 -14.61
CA GLY A 481 3.92 16.18 -13.60
C GLY A 481 3.29 15.74 -12.29
N THR A 482 3.05 14.45 -12.05
CA THR A 482 2.54 13.96 -10.77
C THR A 482 3.68 13.77 -9.77
N LEU A 483 3.48 14.31 -8.56
CA LEU A 483 4.39 14.14 -7.42
C LEU A 483 3.88 13.04 -6.50
N TRP A 484 4.73 12.05 -6.24
CA TRP A 484 4.48 10.91 -5.36
C TRP A 484 5.40 10.94 -4.16
N VAL A 485 4.83 10.77 -2.95
CA VAL A 485 5.57 10.88 -1.68
C VAL A 485 5.20 9.72 -0.76
N TRP A 486 6.18 9.19 -0.02
CA TRP A 486 5.97 8.11 0.97
C TRP A 486 7.06 8.11 2.03
N GLY A 487 6.87 7.33 3.09
CA GLY A 487 7.80 7.21 4.22
C GLY A 487 7.26 7.86 5.49
N ARG A 488 8.15 8.47 6.26
CA ARG A 488 7.85 9.15 7.53
C ARG A 488 6.92 10.35 7.34
N ASN A 489 5.91 10.46 8.22
CA ASN A 489 4.87 11.48 8.07
C ASN A 489 4.36 12.09 9.39
N ASP A 490 5.06 11.93 10.48
CA ASP A 490 4.65 12.43 11.81
C ASP A 490 4.49 13.96 11.87
N ALA A 491 5.24 14.70 11.05
CA ALA A 491 5.09 16.15 10.86
C ALA A 491 4.28 16.53 9.61
N GLY A 492 3.70 15.55 8.89
CA GLY A 492 2.95 15.81 7.66
C GLY A 492 3.78 15.96 6.39
N ALA A 493 5.06 15.53 6.39
CA ALA A 493 5.99 15.69 5.26
C ALA A 493 5.53 14.98 3.97
N VAL A 494 4.70 13.94 4.05
CA VAL A 494 4.11 13.28 2.88
C VAL A 494 3.06 14.17 2.19
N GLY A 495 2.30 14.98 2.93
CA GLY A 495 1.35 15.93 2.33
C GLY A 495 -0.02 15.34 1.96
N ASN A 496 -0.34 14.13 2.39
CA ASN A 496 -1.58 13.41 2.05
C ASN A 496 -2.78 13.74 2.96
N GLY A 497 -2.66 14.72 3.83
CA GLY A 497 -3.69 15.11 4.82
C GLY A 497 -3.67 14.29 6.11
N SER A 498 -2.70 13.40 6.28
CA SER A 498 -2.49 12.55 7.45
C SER A 498 -1.16 12.88 8.12
N ASN A 499 -0.97 12.43 9.37
CA ASN A 499 0.30 12.47 10.11
C ASN A 499 0.79 11.05 10.45
N PHE A 500 0.27 10.03 9.78
CA PHE A 500 0.75 8.65 9.92
C PHE A 500 1.71 8.30 8.79
N ASN A 501 2.76 7.53 9.10
CA ASN A 501 3.71 7.06 8.11
C ASN A 501 3.00 6.34 6.94
N VAL A 502 3.53 6.53 5.75
CA VAL A 502 2.94 6.02 4.50
C VAL A 502 3.88 5.00 3.89
N ASN A 503 3.45 3.75 3.83
CA ASN A 503 4.30 2.62 3.49
C ASN A 503 4.53 2.43 1.97
N SER A 504 3.78 3.12 1.13
CA SER A 504 3.87 3.04 -0.34
C SER A 504 3.61 4.41 -0.94
N PRO A 505 4.12 4.72 -2.15
CA PRO A 505 3.94 6.02 -2.78
C PRO A 505 2.47 6.44 -2.91
N VAL A 506 2.17 7.67 -2.51
CA VAL A 506 0.85 8.31 -2.70
C VAL A 506 1.00 9.57 -3.53
N LYS A 507 0.09 9.79 -4.46
CA LYS A 507 0.05 11.02 -5.28
C LYS A 507 -0.39 12.20 -4.41
N VAL A 508 0.37 13.30 -4.43
CA VAL A 508 0.17 14.48 -3.58
C VAL A 508 -0.20 15.72 -4.39
N LEU A 509 0.47 15.95 -5.50
CA LEU A 509 0.26 17.12 -6.38
C LEU A 509 0.32 16.70 -7.86
N GLU A 510 -0.22 17.55 -8.72
CA GLU A 510 -0.18 17.47 -10.18
C GLU A 510 0.43 18.74 -10.77
N ASN A 511 0.82 18.69 -12.04
CA ASN A 511 1.47 19.79 -12.78
C ASN A 511 2.78 20.26 -12.13
N VAL A 512 3.47 19.39 -11.38
CA VAL A 512 4.76 19.71 -10.73
C VAL A 512 5.88 19.60 -11.74
N VAL A 513 6.83 20.54 -11.68
CA VAL A 513 8.06 20.56 -12.51
C VAL A 513 9.32 20.50 -11.67
N TYR A 514 9.23 20.79 -10.36
CA TYR A 514 10.35 20.75 -9.43
C TYR A 514 9.86 20.31 -8.05
N THR A 515 10.63 19.46 -7.37
CA THR A 515 10.35 19.02 -6.00
C THR A 515 11.60 19.06 -5.15
N GLU A 516 11.41 19.27 -3.84
CA GLU A 516 12.50 19.34 -2.86
C GLU A 516 12.05 18.70 -1.53
N ALA A 517 12.99 18.04 -0.86
CA ALA A 517 12.80 17.42 0.43
C ALA A 517 13.97 17.75 1.35
N GLY A 518 13.71 18.40 2.47
CA GLY A 518 14.74 18.71 3.46
C GLY A 518 14.28 18.47 4.89
N GLY A 519 15.00 17.65 5.65
CA GLY A 519 14.57 17.22 6.97
C GLY A 519 13.20 16.56 6.91
N VAL A 520 12.21 17.14 7.55
CA VAL A 520 10.79 16.72 7.54
C VAL A 520 9.87 17.78 6.89
N THR A 521 10.41 18.54 5.95
CA THR A 521 9.70 19.57 5.18
C THR A 521 9.78 19.23 3.69
N SER A 522 8.70 19.46 2.97
CA SER A 522 8.57 19.21 1.53
C SER A 522 8.20 20.49 0.79
N ALA A 523 8.66 20.60 -0.44
CA ALA A 523 8.31 21.69 -1.34
C ALA A 523 8.11 21.19 -2.76
N ALA A 524 7.27 21.90 -3.53
CA ALA A 524 7.07 21.64 -4.96
C ALA A 524 6.79 22.94 -5.69
N ILE A 525 7.21 23.01 -6.96
CA ILE A 525 6.91 24.10 -7.87
C ILE A 525 6.16 23.53 -9.06
N THR A 526 5.03 24.15 -9.41
CA THR A 526 4.22 23.75 -10.58
C THR A 526 4.78 24.36 -11.88
N GLY A 527 4.31 23.86 -13.03
CA GLY A 527 4.64 24.40 -14.34
C GLY A 527 4.25 25.87 -14.55
N SER A 528 3.35 26.41 -13.73
CA SER A 528 3.00 27.84 -13.64
C SER A 528 3.88 28.65 -12.68
N GLY A 529 4.93 28.06 -12.12
CA GLY A 529 5.83 28.69 -11.16
C GLY A 529 5.25 28.87 -9.75
N GLU A 530 4.16 28.16 -9.41
CA GLU A 530 3.54 28.24 -8.09
C GLU A 530 4.31 27.41 -7.08
N LEU A 531 4.74 28.03 -5.99
CA LEU A 531 5.43 27.39 -4.88
C LEU A 531 4.43 26.84 -3.86
N TYR A 532 4.54 25.55 -3.58
CA TYR A 532 3.83 24.86 -2.50
C TYR A 532 4.82 24.32 -1.48
N MET A 533 4.47 24.41 -0.19
CA MET A 533 5.25 23.86 0.92
C MET A 533 4.37 23.18 1.95
N TRP A 534 4.91 22.12 2.60
CA TRP A 534 4.21 21.39 3.67
C TRP A 534 5.22 20.62 4.56
N GLY A 535 4.74 20.02 5.63
CA GLY A 535 5.53 19.32 6.63
C GLY A 535 5.76 20.17 7.88
N PHE A 536 6.91 19.99 8.51
CA PHE A 536 7.32 20.64 9.75
C PHE A 536 7.51 22.14 9.63
N ASN A 537 7.07 22.92 10.67
CA ASN A 537 7.05 24.39 10.59
C ASN A 537 7.34 25.13 11.90
N CYS A 538 7.92 24.50 12.91
CA CYS A 538 8.07 25.14 14.23
C CYS A 538 8.95 26.41 14.23
N TYR A 539 9.77 26.62 13.19
CA TYR A 539 10.59 27.82 13.00
C TYR A 539 10.02 28.78 11.95
N GLY A 540 8.90 28.43 11.30
CA GLY A 540 8.30 29.22 10.24
C GLY A 540 8.93 28.93 8.87
N GLN A 541 9.58 27.79 8.69
CA GLN A 541 10.28 27.40 7.46
C GLN A 541 9.34 27.13 6.29
N LEU A 542 8.03 26.97 6.50
CA LEU A 542 7.05 26.98 5.41
C LEU A 542 6.80 28.37 4.81
N GLY A 543 7.21 29.46 5.48
CA GLY A 543 7.08 30.81 4.99
C GLY A 543 5.65 31.36 4.88
N ASN A 544 4.66 30.67 5.45
CA ASN A 544 3.23 30.96 5.36
C ASN A 544 2.69 31.91 6.45
N GLY A 545 3.57 32.57 7.20
CA GLY A 545 3.22 33.45 8.31
C GLY A 545 2.82 32.72 9.60
N SER A 546 3.01 31.41 9.68
CA SER A 546 2.65 30.52 10.80
C SER A 546 3.86 29.73 11.30
N VAL A 547 3.73 29.13 12.46
CA VAL A 547 4.66 28.13 13.02
C VAL A 547 3.99 26.75 13.21
N LYS A 548 2.84 26.54 12.54
CA LYS A 548 2.12 25.27 12.59
C LYS A 548 2.52 24.41 11.42
N ASP A 549 2.75 23.13 11.69
CA ASP A 549 2.97 22.11 10.68
C ASP A 549 1.77 22.01 9.73
N SER A 550 2.02 21.58 8.51
CA SER A 550 0.98 21.29 7.54
C SER A 550 1.13 19.89 6.97
N ASN A 551 0.09 19.10 7.04
CA ASN A 551 0.04 17.79 6.40
C ASN A 551 -0.59 17.80 5.00
N LYS A 552 -0.72 19.00 4.40
CA LYS A 552 -1.16 19.22 3.02
C LYS A 552 -0.33 20.30 2.37
N PRO A 553 -0.10 20.23 1.06
CA PRO A 553 0.54 21.32 0.31
C PRO A 553 -0.18 22.66 0.53
N ILE A 554 0.56 23.69 0.90
CA ILE A 554 0.08 25.09 1.04
C ILE A 554 0.67 25.89 -0.09
N TYR A 555 -0.18 26.53 -0.90
CA TYR A 555 0.23 27.53 -1.88
C TYR A 555 0.77 28.76 -1.16
N LEU A 556 1.89 29.30 -1.66
CA LEU A 556 2.52 30.48 -1.09
C LEU A 556 2.50 31.67 -2.06
N TRP A 557 3.14 31.54 -3.22
CA TRP A 557 3.23 32.57 -4.25
C TRP A 557 3.70 31.99 -5.60
N SER A 558 3.63 32.75 -6.69
CA SER A 558 4.01 32.35 -8.05
C SER A 558 5.29 33.04 -8.53
N GLY A 559 5.98 32.47 -9.51
CA GLY A 559 7.27 32.94 -10.06
C GLY A 559 8.47 32.33 -9.34
N ALA A 560 8.30 31.18 -8.68
CA ALA A 560 9.39 30.39 -8.15
C ALA A 560 10.03 29.52 -9.25
N GLU A 561 11.37 29.45 -9.28
CA GLU A 561 12.16 28.59 -10.15
C GLU A 561 12.79 27.43 -9.37
N LYS A 562 13.30 27.72 -8.17
CA LYS A 562 13.96 26.72 -7.32
C LYS A 562 13.64 27.00 -5.84
N VAL A 563 13.46 25.95 -5.08
CA VAL A 563 13.33 26.00 -3.62
C VAL A 563 14.28 24.98 -3.01
N VAL A 564 14.91 25.31 -1.89
CA VAL A 564 15.73 24.39 -1.11
C VAL A 564 15.36 24.55 0.36
N THR A 565 15.12 23.45 1.06
CA THR A 565 14.84 23.46 2.49
C THR A 565 15.81 22.56 3.23
N SER A 566 16.37 23.05 4.33
CA SER A 566 17.21 22.25 5.24
C SER A 566 16.39 21.50 6.30
N GLY A 567 15.08 21.72 6.34
CA GLY A 567 14.22 21.31 7.46
C GLY A 567 14.10 22.35 8.57
N LEU A 568 15.02 23.31 8.68
CA LEU A 568 14.98 24.40 9.67
C LEU A 568 14.77 25.78 9.03
N HIS A 569 15.33 26.02 7.87
CA HIS A 569 15.09 27.23 7.07
C HIS A 569 14.94 26.87 5.58
N THR A 570 14.36 27.77 4.84
CA THR A 570 14.05 27.59 3.41
C THR A 570 14.56 28.77 2.60
N LEU A 571 15.14 28.47 1.47
CA LEU A 571 15.56 29.39 0.42
C LEU A 571 14.64 29.22 -0.79
N ALA A 572 14.17 30.29 -1.36
CA ALA A 572 13.39 30.26 -2.60
C ALA A 572 13.94 31.28 -3.61
N LEU A 573 14.27 30.77 -4.79
CA LEU A 573 14.78 31.51 -5.92
C LEU A 573 13.66 31.73 -6.93
N THR A 574 13.52 32.95 -7.39
CA THR A 574 12.56 33.29 -8.45
C THR A 574 13.20 33.15 -9.84
N ASP A 575 12.37 33.02 -10.86
CA ASP A 575 12.72 33.02 -12.28
C ASP A 575 13.48 34.31 -12.75
N MET A 576 13.39 35.38 -11.96
CA MET A 576 14.15 36.63 -12.18
C MET A 576 15.49 36.66 -11.42
N GLY A 577 15.89 35.57 -10.75
CA GLY A 577 17.14 35.50 -9.99
C GLY A 577 17.11 36.26 -8.64
N TYR A 578 15.95 36.52 -8.06
CA TYR A 578 15.83 37.06 -6.71
C TYR A 578 15.76 35.91 -5.69
N LEU A 579 16.62 36.02 -4.66
CA LEU A 579 16.65 35.05 -3.56
C LEU A 579 15.88 35.57 -2.35
N TYR A 580 15.02 34.73 -1.80
CA TYR A 580 14.30 34.92 -0.55
C TYR A 580 14.59 33.81 0.43
N SER A 581 14.47 34.05 1.74
CA SER A 581 14.68 33.09 2.81
C SER A 581 13.64 33.23 3.91
N CYS A 582 13.28 32.13 4.59
CA CYS A 582 12.43 32.11 5.78
C CYS A 582 12.82 30.96 6.71
N GLY A 583 12.27 30.94 7.92
CA GLY A 583 12.52 29.90 8.92
C GLY A 583 13.45 30.34 10.03
N MET A 584 14.27 29.41 10.50
CA MET A 584 15.25 29.62 11.59
C MET A 584 16.34 30.62 11.17
N ASN A 585 16.84 31.42 12.13
CA ASN A 585 17.88 32.41 11.89
C ASN A 585 18.79 32.64 13.12
N TRP A 586 19.22 31.55 13.75
CA TRP A 586 20.02 31.65 14.96
C TRP A 586 21.46 32.08 14.70
N SER A 587 22.03 31.66 13.59
CA SER A 587 23.41 31.96 13.18
C SER A 587 23.49 32.91 11.99
N GLY A 588 22.36 33.55 11.59
CA GLY A 588 22.33 34.43 10.43
C GLY A 588 22.18 33.70 9.10
N GLU A 589 21.76 32.42 9.14
CA GLU A 589 21.59 31.53 7.97
C GLU A 589 20.59 32.05 6.95
N LEU A 590 19.68 32.95 7.32
CA LEU A 590 18.80 33.62 6.36
C LEU A 590 19.48 34.67 5.47
N GLY A 591 20.71 35.10 5.82
CA GLY A 591 21.49 36.09 5.02
C GLY A 591 20.92 37.53 4.97
N ILE A 592 19.99 37.85 5.85
CA ILE A 592 19.23 39.14 5.83
C ILE A 592 19.82 40.24 6.73
N GLY A 593 21.09 40.13 7.15
CA GLY A 593 21.75 41.07 8.04
C GLY A 593 21.34 41.00 9.51
N GLN A 594 20.55 40.00 9.89
CA GLN A 594 20.02 39.79 11.25
C GLN A 594 20.32 38.36 11.71
N LYS A 595 20.32 38.14 13.02
CA LYS A 595 20.41 36.81 13.63
C LYS A 595 19.49 36.73 14.86
N ASN A 596 19.28 35.49 15.37
CA ASN A 596 18.42 35.20 16.53
C ASN A 596 16.96 35.68 16.35
N GLN A 597 16.50 35.77 15.12
CA GLN A 597 15.13 36.18 14.78
C GLN A 597 14.61 35.35 13.62
N ASN A 598 13.86 34.32 13.94
CA ASN A 598 13.20 33.48 12.92
C ASN A 598 12.24 34.33 12.08
N LYS A 599 12.10 34.00 10.81
CA LYS A 599 11.18 34.69 9.89
C LYS A 599 10.14 33.69 9.42
N TRP A 600 8.89 33.97 9.68
CA TRP A 600 7.75 33.10 9.32
C TRP A 600 7.20 33.39 7.92
N THR A 601 7.76 34.41 7.26
CA THR A 601 7.49 34.80 5.87
C THR A 601 8.80 34.98 5.14
N PHE A 602 8.81 34.75 3.86
CA PHE A 602 9.98 34.96 3.01
C PHE A 602 10.50 36.42 3.06
N GLN A 603 11.80 36.56 3.29
CA GLN A 603 12.52 37.85 3.34
C GLN A 603 13.51 37.91 2.17
N TYR A 604 13.61 39.05 1.51
CA TYR A 604 14.59 39.27 0.46
C TYR A 604 16.03 39.16 0.97
N VAL A 605 16.88 38.44 0.25
CA VAL A 605 18.32 38.27 0.55
C VAL A 605 19.19 39.01 -0.44
N MET A 606 19.14 38.61 -1.71
CA MET A 606 19.93 39.26 -2.79
C MET A 606 19.34 38.93 -4.17
N LYS A 607 19.92 39.51 -5.21
CA LYS A 607 19.57 39.26 -6.61
C LYS A 607 20.74 38.66 -7.38
N ASN A 608 20.51 38.32 -8.64
CA ASN A 608 21.51 37.76 -9.55
C ASN A 608 21.95 36.35 -9.17
N VAL A 609 21.04 35.56 -8.55
CA VAL A 609 21.30 34.21 -8.07
C VAL A 609 20.87 33.19 -9.12
N LYS A 610 21.67 32.12 -9.31
CA LYS A 610 21.35 30.99 -10.21
C LYS A 610 21.27 29.64 -9.49
N ASP A 611 21.94 29.47 -8.35
CA ASP A 611 21.93 28.24 -7.61
C ASP A 611 22.04 28.50 -6.10
N ILE A 612 21.40 27.60 -5.31
CA ILE A 612 21.30 27.70 -3.87
C ILE A 612 21.38 26.35 -3.21
N ALA A 613 21.97 26.28 -2.03
CA ALA A 613 21.90 25.12 -1.14
C ALA A 613 21.79 25.55 0.32
N ALA A 614 21.15 24.75 1.13
CA ALA A 614 20.92 24.99 2.55
C ALA A 614 21.19 23.74 3.39
N SER A 615 21.75 23.93 4.57
CA SER A 615 21.73 22.95 5.65
C SER A 615 21.37 23.66 6.96
N ASP A 616 21.29 22.98 8.07
CA ASP A 616 20.69 23.47 9.33
C ASP A 616 21.07 24.93 9.69
N TYR A 617 22.33 25.30 9.58
CA TYR A 617 22.86 26.62 9.97
C TYR A 617 23.69 27.30 8.86
N LEU A 618 23.60 26.83 7.62
CA LEU A 618 24.45 27.27 6.52
C LEU A 618 23.61 27.51 5.26
N THR A 619 23.90 28.58 4.58
CA THR A 619 23.38 28.95 3.27
C THR A 619 24.51 29.17 2.27
N LEU A 620 24.42 28.49 1.12
CA LEU A 620 25.32 28.66 -0.02
C LEU A 620 24.53 29.28 -1.18
N ILE A 621 25.13 30.26 -1.85
CA ILE A 621 24.49 31.01 -2.92
C ILE A 621 25.48 31.15 -4.07
N VAL A 622 25.05 30.76 -5.27
CA VAL A 622 25.85 30.94 -6.50
C VAL A 622 25.17 31.99 -7.37
N THR A 623 25.91 32.99 -7.76
CA THR A 623 25.41 34.05 -8.65
C THR A 623 25.53 33.68 -10.14
N ASN A 624 24.83 34.42 -11.02
CA ASN A 624 24.97 34.26 -12.47
C ASN A 624 26.40 34.59 -12.96
N ASP A 625 27.16 35.31 -12.15
CA ASP A 625 28.59 35.60 -12.40
C ASP A 625 29.50 34.43 -11.99
N ASN A 626 28.92 33.28 -11.57
CA ASN A 626 29.61 32.08 -11.08
C ASN A 626 30.40 32.31 -9.77
N GLU A 627 29.96 33.23 -8.93
CA GLU A 627 30.56 33.53 -7.65
C GLU A 627 29.79 32.81 -6.53
N LEU A 628 30.53 32.18 -5.61
CA LEU A 628 29.97 31.57 -4.40
C LEU A 628 29.94 32.56 -3.25
N TYR A 629 28.81 32.74 -2.64
CA TYR A 629 28.59 33.42 -1.38
C TYR A 629 28.13 32.45 -0.31
N THR A 630 28.53 32.66 0.95
CA THR A 630 28.14 31.87 2.10
C THR A 630 27.68 32.77 3.25
N CYS A 631 26.68 32.29 4.05
CA CYS A 631 26.26 32.89 5.30
C CYS A 631 25.76 31.86 6.29
N GLY A 632 25.60 32.21 7.55
CA GLY A 632 25.24 31.32 8.65
C GLY A 632 26.41 31.05 9.59
N ALA A 633 26.43 29.86 10.21
CA ALA A 633 27.46 29.45 11.17
C ALA A 633 28.81 29.21 10.49
N GLY A 634 29.93 29.53 11.19
CA GLY A 634 31.30 29.40 10.68
C GLY A 634 32.26 28.69 11.64
N HIS A 635 31.78 28.10 12.70
CA HIS A 635 32.59 27.52 13.79
C HIS A 635 33.37 26.24 13.41
N LYS A 636 33.06 25.60 12.30
CA LYS A 636 33.75 24.43 11.74
C LYS A 636 34.41 24.69 10.38
N GLY A 637 34.51 25.97 9.95
CA GLY A 637 35.10 26.36 8.66
C GLY A 637 34.15 26.18 7.47
N GLN A 638 32.88 25.87 7.70
CA GLN A 638 31.86 25.62 6.67
C GLN A 638 31.56 26.83 5.77
N LEU A 639 32.02 28.03 6.13
CA LEU A 639 31.94 29.25 5.32
C LEU A 639 33.07 29.35 4.29
N GLY A 640 34.19 28.60 4.42
CA GLY A 640 35.30 28.52 3.45
C GLY A 640 36.13 29.79 3.29
N ASN A 641 36.10 30.69 4.27
CA ASN A 641 36.71 32.01 4.22
C ASN A 641 38.12 32.06 4.84
N GLY A 642 38.75 30.93 5.13
CA GLY A 642 40.10 30.79 5.65
C GLY A 642 40.27 30.95 7.17
N TYR A 643 39.20 31.27 7.90
CA TYR A 643 39.27 31.42 9.35
C TYR A 643 37.97 30.98 10.07
N ILE A 644 38.07 30.65 11.35
CA ILE A 644 36.92 30.36 12.19
C ILE A 644 36.20 31.64 12.57
N THR A 645 34.92 31.70 12.33
CA THR A 645 34.03 32.76 12.79
C THR A 645 32.78 32.17 13.44
N ASN A 646 32.16 32.92 14.33
CA ASN A 646 30.91 32.45 14.92
C ASN A 646 29.75 32.40 13.91
N TYR A 647 29.68 33.38 13.01
CA TYR A 647 28.63 33.49 11.98
C TYR A 647 28.85 34.65 11.04
N TYR A 648 28.21 34.61 9.86
CA TYR A 648 27.88 35.74 9.02
C TYR A 648 26.38 35.82 8.79
N SER A 649 25.78 36.96 9.09
CA SER A 649 24.36 37.26 8.87
C SER A 649 24.04 37.86 7.49
N THR A 650 25.07 38.12 6.68
CA THR A 650 24.97 38.56 5.30
C THR A 650 25.85 37.67 4.42
N PRO A 651 25.45 37.39 3.18
CA PRO A 651 26.26 36.57 2.26
C PRO A 651 27.65 37.22 2.03
N GLN A 652 28.70 36.38 2.21
CA GLN A 652 30.10 36.76 1.97
C GLN A 652 30.66 35.95 0.79
N LYS A 653 31.35 36.61 -0.14
CA LYS A 653 31.98 35.96 -1.28
C LYS A 653 33.17 35.09 -0.83
N VAL A 654 33.24 33.86 -1.36
CA VAL A 654 34.23 32.85 -0.98
C VAL A 654 35.06 32.36 -2.18
N MET A 655 34.41 32.12 -3.32
CA MET A 655 35.04 31.44 -4.44
C MET A 655 34.44 31.90 -5.78
N ASP A 656 35.26 31.83 -6.84
CA ASP A 656 34.86 32.06 -8.21
C ASP A 656 34.75 30.77 -9.02
N ASN A 657 34.11 30.87 -10.19
CA ASN A 657 33.99 29.82 -11.18
C ASN A 657 33.14 28.63 -10.69
N VAL A 658 32.11 28.91 -9.89
CA VAL A 658 31.23 27.88 -9.31
C VAL A 658 30.04 27.62 -10.22
N LYS A 659 29.75 26.31 -10.45
CA LYS A 659 28.64 25.82 -11.24
C LYS A 659 27.44 25.49 -10.36
N LYS A 660 27.64 24.66 -9.32
CA LYS A 660 26.61 24.13 -8.45
C LYS A 660 27.13 23.95 -7.02
N VAL A 661 26.24 24.03 -6.06
CA VAL A 661 26.53 23.79 -4.63
C VAL A 661 25.60 22.75 -4.01
N ALA A 662 26.08 22.08 -2.97
CA ALA A 662 25.29 21.28 -2.04
C ALA A 662 25.84 21.46 -0.62
N ALA A 663 25.06 21.22 0.40
CA ALA A 663 25.41 21.52 1.77
C ALA A 663 25.27 20.30 2.69
N PHE A 664 26.31 20.04 3.48
CA PHE A 664 26.24 19.14 4.65
C PHE A 664 25.81 19.94 5.89
N SER A 665 25.51 19.26 7.00
CA SER A 665 25.15 19.97 8.25
C SER A 665 26.16 21.01 8.70
N ASN A 666 27.48 20.75 8.56
CA ASN A 666 28.56 21.70 8.91
C ASN A 666 29.70 21.70 7.89
N ALA A 667 29.40 21.43 6.62
CA ALA A 667 30.38 21.49 5.54
C ALA A 667 29.72 21.89 4.23
N SER A 668 30.53 22.30 3.25
CA SER A 668 30.10 22.77 1.94
C SER A 668 30.69 21.90 0.85
N LEU A 669 29.88 21.61 -0.17
CA LEU A 669 30.26 20.90 -1.38
C LEU A 669 30.07 21.81 -2.59
N VAL A 670 31.12 21.99 -3.39
CA VAL A 670 31.16 22.96 -4.48
C VAL A 670 31.66 22.33 -5.77
N LEU A 671 30.83 22.32 -6.78
CA LEU A 671 31.20 21.92 -8.14
C LEU A 671 31.56 23.17 -8.96
N LYS A 672 32.77 23.19 -9.53
CA LYS A 672 33.22 24.25 -10.44
C LYS A 672 32.82 23.98 -11.90
N ASN A 673 32.84 25.01 -12.72
CA ASN A 673 32.54 24.91 -14.16
C ASN A 673 33.54 24.03 -14.94
N ASP A 674 34.76 23.83 -14.39
CA ASP A 674 35.75 22.93 -14.95
C ASP A 674 35.57 21.45 -14.58
N GLY A 675 34.47 21.11 -13.90
CA GLY A 675 34.18 19.76 -13.45
C GLY A 675 34.95 19.31 -12.22
N THR A 676 35.68 20.22 -11.55
CA THR A 676 36.36 19.88 -10.28
C THR A 676 35.44 20.08 -9.09
N LEU A 677 35.49 19.12 -8.14
CA LEU A 677 34.73 19.11 -6.91
C LEU A 677 35.59 19.52 -5.74
N TRP A 678 35.07 20.42 -4.91
CA TRP A 678 35.75 21.03 -3.76
C TRP A 678 34.86 20.94 -2.51
N THR A 679 35.49 20.77 -1.34
CA THR A 679 34.83 20.72 -0.03
C THR A 679 35.55 21.53 1.01
N PHE A 680 34.82 22.05 1.99
CA PHE A 680 35.35 22.71 3.18
C PHE A 680 34.33 22.65 4.34
N GLY A 681 34.84 22.84 5.56
CA GLY A 681 34.02 22.69 6.79
C GLY A 681 34.42 21.48 7.61
N SER A 682 33.49 20.91 8.38
CA SER A 682 33.69 19.75 9.25
C SER A 682 34.02 18.46 8.48
N ASN A 683 34.87 17.60 9.09
CA ASN A 683 35.26 16.30 8.56
C ASN A 683 35.13 15.16 9.60
N GLU A 684 34.36 15.37 10.65
CA GLU A 684 34.21 14.40 11.76
C GLU A 684 33.75 13.02 11.28
N PHE A 685 32.92 12.99 10.23
CA PHE A 685 32.37 11.79 9.61
C PHE A 685 33.02 11.43 8.25
N GLY A 686 34.09 12.17 7.84
CA GLY A 686 34.71 11.99 6.53
C GLY A 686 33.96 12.68 5.39
N GLN A 687 33.02 13.59 5.69
CA GLN A 687 32.16 14.29 4.72
C GLN A 687 32.93 15.20 3.75
N LEU A 688 34.17 15.58 4.04
CA LEU A 688 35.00 16.30 3.08
C LEU A 688 35.50 15.42 1.94
N GLY A 689 35.48 14.10 2.06
CA GLY A 689 35.91 13.20 0.99
C GLY A 689 37.44 13.19 0.76
N ILE A 690 38.25 13.59 1.74
CA ILE A 690 39.69 13.67 1.66
C ILE A 690 40.36 12.60 2.56
N SER A 691 41.53 12.13 2.15
CA SER A 691 42.27 11.08 2.89
C SER A 691 42.95 11.60 4.16
N GLU A 692 43.12 12.91 4.29
CA GLU A 692 43.76 13.57 5.42
C GLU A 692 42.93 13.42 6.68
N ASP A 693 43.56 13.10 7.80
CA ASP A 693 42.89 12.93 9.09
C ASP A 693 42.81 14.28 9.83
N ILE A 694 41.97 15.20 9.30
CA ILE A 694 41.67 16.51 9.85
C ILE A 694 40.23 16.59 10.31
N GLU A 695 39.97 17.31 11.41
CA GLU A 695 38.62 17.49 11.92
C GLU A 695 37.78 18.46 11.07
N TYR A 696 38.42 19.43 10.43
CA TYR A 696 37.79 20.42 9.57
C TYR A 696 38.78 21.09 8.61
N SER A 697 38.29 21.68 7.53
CA SER A 697 39.05 22.53 6.63
C SER A 697 38.45 23.94 6.56
N LEU A 698 39.31 24.95 6.79
CA LEU A 698 38.91 26.39 6.69
C LEU A 698 38.87 26.88 5.25
N GLU A 699 39.57 26.20 4.37
CA GLU A 699 39.72 26.54 2.96
C GLU A 699 39.22 25.39 2.07
N PRO A 700 38.78 25.70 0.84
CA PRO A 700 38.35 24.71 -0.11
C PRO A 700 39.46 23.68 -0.45
N ARG A 701 39.12 22.39 -0.35
CA ARG A 701 39.96 21.23 -0.72
C ARG A 701 39.36 20.52 -1.93
N LYS A 702 40.21 20.24 -2.92
CA LYS A 702 39.80 19.46 -4.12
C LYS A 702 39.65 18.00 -3.78
N VAL A 703 38.53 17.40 -4.21
CA VAL A 703 38.13 16.01 -3.94
C VAL A 703 38.15 15.14 -5.20
N LEU A 704 37.46 15.58 -6.25
CA LEU A 704 37.29 14.82 -7.49
C LEU A 704 37.45 15.72 -8.72
N SER A 705 37.63 15.09 -9.86
CA SER A 705 37.55 15.68 -11.20
C SER A 705 36.55 14.96 -12.07
N ASP A 706 36.18 15.55 -13.20
CA ASP A 706 35.22 15.00 -14.17
C ASP A 706 33.82 14.82 -13.57
N VAL A 707 33.43 15.68 -12.64
CA VAL A 707 32.12 15.69 -12.00
C VAL A 707 31.13 16.51 -12.82
N LYS A 708 29.96 15.94 -13.10
CA LYS A 708 28.86 16.66 -13.79
C LYS A 708 27.75 17.11 -12.86
N ASP A 709 27.51 16.37 -11.76
CA ASP A 709 26.45 16.65 -10.79
C ASP A 709 26.85 16.23 -9.37
N ILE A 710 26.23 16.88 -8.36
CA ILE A 710 26.52 16.67 -6.94
C ILE A 710 25.25 16.75 -6.11
N ASP A 711 25.25 16.06 -4.99
CA ASP A 711 24.29 16.19 -3.93
C ASP A 711 24.89 15.88 -2.56
N ALA A 712 24.31 16.43 -1.48
CA ALA A 712 24.76 16.19 -0.11
C ALA A 712 23.62 16.46 0.89
N CYS A 713 23.56 15.65 1.91
CA CYS A 713 22.67 15.86 3.05
C CYS A 713 23.34 15.37 4.32
N SER A 714 23.05 16.00 5.46
CA SER A 714 23.57 15.66 6.77
C SER A 714 25.11 15.55 6.75
N VAL A 715 25.67 14.37 6.64
CA VAL A 715 27.13 14.12 6.64
C VAL A 715 27.54 13.11 5.54
N THR A 716 26.71 12.95 4.52
CA THR A 716 26.97 12.07 3.36
C THR A 716 26.97 12.88 2.08
N GLY A 717 27.98 12.70 1.24
CA GLY A 717 28.16 13.36 -0.04
C GLY A 717 28.10 12.40 -1.22
N ALA A 718 27.57 12.90 -2.33
CA ALA A 718 27.45 12.19 -3.60
C ALA A 718 27.95 13.03 -4.77
N ALA A 719 28.57 12.37 -5.74
CA ALA A 719 28.97 12.95 -7.00
C ALA A 719 28.69 12.02 -8.17
N ILE A 720 28.13 12.54 -9.25
CA ILE A 720 27.99 11.82 -10.51
C ILE A 720 29.05 12.36 -11.46
N LYS A 721 29.89 11.47 -11.98
CA LYS A 721 30.92 11.83 -12.96
C LYS A 721 30.33 11.91 -14.38
N THR A 722 31.13 12.47 -15.30
CA THR A 722 30.75 12.60 -16.72
C THR A 722 30.52 11.27 -17.43
N ASP A 723 31.08 10.17 -16.90
CA ASP A 723 30.83 8.78 -17.34
C ASP A 723 29.57 8.14 -16.73
N ASN A 724 28.73 8.93 -16.06
CA ASN A 724 27.53 8.48 -15.33
C ASN A 724 27.81 7.58 -14.11
N SER A 725 29.06 7.46 -13.66
CA SER A 725 29.35 6.76 -12.43
C SER A 725 28.98 7.58 -11.19
N LEU A 726 28.34 6.95 -10.21
CA LEU A 726 27.98 7.52 -8.92
C LEU A 726 29.05 7.18 -7.88
N TRP A 727 29.51 8.20 -7.16
CA TRP A 727 30.50 8.14 -6.10
C TRP A 727 29.93 8.69 -4.82
N LEU A 728 30.11 7.96 -3.67
CA LEU A 728 29.63 8.38 -2.36
C LEU A 728 30.77 8.34 -1.33
N TRP A 729 30.63 9.17 -0.27
CA TRP A 729 31.52 9.24 0.86
C TRP A 729 30.83 9.87 2.07
N GLY A 730 31.47 9.82 3.25
CA GLY A 730 30.99 10.37 4.51
C GLY A 730 30.49 9.31 5.48
N ASP A 731 29.45 9.62 6.24
CA ASP A 731 28.85 8.71 7.21
C ASP A 731 28.17 7.52 6.54
N ASN A 732 28.16 6.38 7.26
CA ASN A 732 27.58 5.13 6.77
C ASN A 732 26.85 4.34 7.87
N TYR A 733 26.39 5.01 8.92
CA TYR A 733 25.75 4.37 10.06
C TYR A 733 24.52 3.53 9.67
N TYR A 734 23.74 4.02 8.71
CA TYR A 734 22.57 3.31 8.15
C TYR A 734 22.87 2.50 6.89
N GLY A 735 24.13 2.46 6.42
CA GLY A 735 24.49 1.85 5.15
C GLY A 735 24.24 2.76 3.94
N GLN A 736 24.08 4.08 4.14
CA GLN A 736 23.74 5.07 3.11
C GLN A 736 24.86 5.26 2.07
N ILE A 737 26.08 4.76 2.29
CA ILE A 737 27.12 4.70 1.25
C ILE A 737 26.81 3.62 0.21
N GLY A 738 26.15 2.50 0.61
CA GLY A 738 25.77 1.44 -0.33
C GLY A 738 26.88 0.49 -0.73
N ASN A 739 27.97 0.41 0.03
CA ASN A 739 29.16 -0.43 -0.24
C ASN A 739 29.11 -1.82 0.44
N GLY A 740 27.98 -2.22 1.00
CA GLY A 740 27.79 -3.49 1.72
C GLY A 740 28.21 -3.45 3.18
N THR A 741 28.65 -2.30 3.70
CA THR A 741 29.10 -2.12 5.09
C THR A 741 28.36 -1.00 5.79
N LYS A 742 28.62 -0.79 7.09
CA LYS A 742 28.22 0.37 7.89
C LYS A 742 29.39 1.25 8.33
N GLU A 743 30.56 0.98 7.80
CA GLU A 743 31.76 1.75 8.12
C GLU A 743 31.80 3.07 7.34
N LYS A 744 32.09 4.17 8.02
CA LYS A 744 32.21 5.48 7.40
C LYS A 744 33.28 5.49 6.30
N GLN A 745 33.03 6.20 5.22
CA GLN A 745 33.89 6.26 4.06
C GLN A 745 34.54 7.63 3.93
N LYS A 746 35.82 7.75 4.26
CA LYS A 746 36.53 9.04 4.26
C LYS A 746 36.85 9.58 2.87
N THR A 747 36.86 8.75 1.84
CA THR A 747 37.17 9.16 0.45
C THR A 747 36.10 8.66 -0.49
N PRO A 748 35.82 9.35 -1.61
CA PRO A 748 34.80 8.93 -2.57
C PRO A 748 35.08 7.52 -3.11
N ILE A 749 34.08 6.67 -3.10
CA ILE A 749 34.11 5.33 -3.73
C ILE A 749 32.98 5.19 -4.75
N LYS A 750 33.24 4.47 -5.82
CA LYS A 750 32.23 4.18 -6.86
C LYS A 750 31.21 3.15 -6.34
N ILE A 751 29.93 3.48 -6.45
CA ILE A 751 28.81 2.65 -5.98
C ILE A 751 28.00 2.08 -7.13
N LEU A 752 27.64 2.90 -8.12
CA LEU A 752 26.74 2.52 -9.21
C LEU A 752 27.22 3.13 -10.52
N SER A 753 26.88 2.52 -11.66
CA SER A 753 27.08 3.06 -13.01
C SER A 753 25.76 3.49 -13.62
N ASP A 754 25.85 4.25 -14.71
CA ASP A 754 24.71 4.69 -15.52
C ASP A 754 23.68 5.52 -14.75
N VAL A 755 24.13 6.30 -13.77
CA VAL A 755 23.28 7.15 -12.94
C VAL A 755 23.02 8.50 -13.64
N LYS A 756 21.73 8.82 -13.76
CA LYS A 756 21.20 10.08 -14.28
C LYS A 756 21.10 11.12 -13.17
N LYS A 757 20.56 10.74 -12.02
CA LYS A 757 20.33 11.62 -10.86
C LYS A 757 20.54 10.86 -9.55
N VAL A 758 21.03 11.56 -8.53
CA VAL A 758 21.14 11.08 -7.15
C VAL A 758 20.45 12.06 -6.21
N SER A 759 19.82 11.56 -5.15
CA SER A 759 19.40 12.38 -4.02
C SER A 759 19.78 11.71 -2.71
N VAL A 760 20.47 12.47 -1.87
CA VAL A 760 20.97 12.05 -0.56
C VAL A 760 20.05 12.58 0.52
N GLY A 761 19.44 11.67 1.30
CA GLY A 761 18.70 12.00 2.51
C GLY A 761 19.55 11.80 3.78
N ASP A 762 18.96 12.01 4.95
CA ASP A 762 19.69 11.84 6.22
C ASP A 762 20.15 10.41 6.46
N CYS A 763 19.31 9.44 6.08
CA CYS A 763 19.54 8.02 6.39
C CYS A 763 19.63 7.15 5.15
N HIS A 764 19.09 7.59 4.01
CA HIS A 764 18.99 6.81 2.78
C HIS A 764 19.37 7.63 1.55
N VAL A 765 19.66 6.93 0.48
CA VAL A 765 20.01 7.53 -0.82
C VAL A 765 19.09 6.95 -1.88
N LEU A 766 18.65 7.80 -2.80
CA LEU A 766 17.94 7.42 -4.01
C LEU A 766 18.82 7.71 -5.23
N ALA A 767 18.82 6.82 -6.21
CA ALA A 767 19.50 7.02 -7.49
C ALA A 767 18.60 6.59 -8.65
N LEU A 768 18.46 7.49 -9.61
CA LEU A 768 17.76 7.23 -10.86
C LEU A 768 18.81 6.95 -11.94
N THR A 769 18.70 5.81 -12.61
CA THR A 769 19.61 5.45 -13.70
C THR A 769 19.14 6.02 -15.04
N THR A 770 20.02 5.99 -16.04
CA THR A 770 19.73 6.49 -17.38
C THR A 770 18.66 5.67 -18.12
N ASP A 771 18.48 4.41 -17.73
CA ASP A 771 17.42 3.52 -18.21
C ASP A 771 16.11 3.62 -17.40
N GLY A 772 15.99 4.62 -16.51
CA GLY A 772 14.78 4.94 -15.77
C GLY A 772 14.53 4.10 -14.52
N LYS A 773 15.47 3.25 -14.09
CA LYS A 773 15.32 2.47 -12.86
C LYS A 773 15.62 3.32 -11.63
N LEU A 774 14.78 3.19 -10.62
CA LEU A 774 14.98 3.81 -9.30
C LEU A 774 15.61 2.81 -8.34
N TYR A 775 16.77 3.16 -7.81
CA TYR A 775 17.45 2.43 -6.74
C TYR A 775 17.39 3.21 -5.44
N GLY A 776 17.30 2.48 -4.31
CA GLY A 776 17.40 3.05 -2.97
C GLY A 776 18.27 2.16 -2.07
N TRP A 777 18.95 2.76 -1.10
CA TRP A 777 19.72 2.05 -0.07
C TRP A 777 19.94 2.93 1.17
N GLY A 778 20.42 2.32 2.26
CA GLY A 778 20.54 2.93 3.57
C GLY A 778 19.41 2.52 4.50
N GLY A 779 19.00 3.43 5.39
CA GLY A 779 17.87 3.23 6.30
C GLY A 779 16.54 3.04 5.57
N ASN A 780 15.67 2.23 6.15
CA ASN A 780 14.33 1.95 5.61
C ASN A 780 13.30 1.71 6.74
N ASN A 781 13.48 2.37 7.87
CA ASN A 781 12.64 2.17 9.05
C ASN A 781 11.19 2.66 8.87
N CYS A 782 10.98 3.61 7.98
CA CYS A 782 9.66 4.15 7.60
C CYS A 782 9.23 3.70 6.21
N LYS A 783 9.89 2.67 5.63
CA LYS A 783 9.66 2.13 4.29
C LYS A 783 9.93 3.15 3.17
N GLU A 784 10.87 4.01 3.38
CA GLU A 784 11.30 5.07 2.46
C GLU A 784 11.93 4.54 1.16
N ILE A 785 12.32 3.25 1.12
CA ILE A 785 12.92 2.60 -0.06
C ILE A 785 12.01 1.50 -0.60
N ALA A 786 11.55 0.59 0.28
CA ALA A 786 10.76 -0.59 -0.10
C ALA A 786 9.87 -1.06 1.07
N ASP A 787 8.83 -1.87 0.79
CA ASP A 787 7.85 -2.34 1.78
C ASP A 787 8.39 -3.41 2.75
N PHE A 788 9.65 -3.28 3.21
CA PHE A 788 10.28 -4.13 4.20
C PHE A 788 10.92 -3.27 5.28
N ASN A 789 10.75 -3.61 6.55
CA ASN A 789 11.45 -2.98 7.67
C ASN A 789 12.89 -3.52 7.76
N LYS A 790 13.73 -3.18 6.78
CA LYS A 790 15.12 -3.65 6.69
C LYS A 790 15.97 -2.58 6.04
N GLU A 791 17.14 -2.29 6.61
CA GLU A 791 18.17 -1.47 5.96
C GLU A 791 18.75 -2.17 4.74
N PHE A 792 19.08 -1.40 3.72
CA PHE A 792 19.72 -1.88 2.50
C PHE A 792 21.16 -1.36 2.42
N LEU A 793 22.13 -2.24 2.58
CA LEU A 793 23.55 -1.86 2.58
C LEU A 793 24.14 -1.73 1.17
N THR A 794 23.36 -2.07 0.14
CA THR A 794 23.75 -1.98 -1.29
C THR A 794 22.59 -1.44 -2.09
N PRO A 795 22.84 -0.79 -3.26
CA PRO A 795 21.80 -0.32 -4.14
C PRO A 795 20.76 -1.41 -4.45
N THR A 796 19.52 -1.17 -4.09
CA THR A 796 18.40 -2.09 -4.24
C THR A 796 17.32 -1.45 -5.12
N LEU A 797 16.82 -2.19 -6.10
CA LEU A 797 15.78 -1.71 -7.01
C LEU A 797 14.49 -1.41 -6.22
N CYS A 798 13.98 -0.19 -6.36
CA CYS A 798 12.72 0.23 -5.76
C CYS A 798 11.55 -0.34 -6.59
N SER A 799 10.87 -1.35 -6.08
CA SER A 799 9.79 -2.06 -6.77
C SER A 799 8.49 -1.26 -6.93
N TYR A 800 8.38 -0.11 -6.28
CA TYR A 800 7.18 0.74 -6.38
C TYR A 800 6.98 1.39 -7.76
N PHE A 801 8.06 1.52 -8.55
CA PHE A 801 8.03 2.15 -9.86
C PHE A 801 8.66 1.22 -10.90
N PRO A 802 7.90 0.26 -11.45
CA PRO A 802 8.40 -0.59 -12.52
C PRO A 802 8.70 0.24 -13.78
N VAL A 803 9.81 -0.05 -14.42
CA VAL A 803 10.16 0.58 -15.70
C VAL A 803 9.30 -0.03 -16.80
N PRO A 804 8.66 0.78 -17.65
CA PRO A 804 7.95 0.28 -18.83
C PRO A 804 8.88 -0.50 -19.75
N VAL A 805 8.39 -1.60 -20.31
CA VAL A 805 9.17 -2.45 -21.22
C VAL A 805 8.97 -1.94 -22.64
N SER A 806 10.02 -1.43 -23.26
CA SER A 806 9.98 -0.99 -24.66
C SER A 806 9.95 -2.16 -25.64
N PRO A 807 9.25 -2.03 -26.79
CA PRO A 807 9.30 -3.03 -27.85
C PRO A 807 10.70 -3.10 -28.50
N GLU A 808 11.24 -4.31 -28.61
CA GLU A 808 12.53 -4.60 -29.27
C GLU A 808 12.35 -4.96 -30.74
N SER A 809 11.19 -5.50 -31.12
CA SER A 809 10.87 -5.84 -32.51
C SER A 809 9.36 -5.74 -32.79
N LEU A 810 9.05 -5.41 -34.03
CA LEU A 810 7.70 -5.28 -34.58
C LEU A 810 7.61 -6.00 -35.90
N CYS A 811 6.58 -6.82 -36.11
CA CYS A 811 6.35 -7.54 -37.36
C CYS A 811 4.88 -7.51 -37.75
N LEU A 812 4.60 -7.44 -39.04
CA LEU A 812 3.27 -7.57 -39.66
C LEU A 812 3.25 -8.73 -40.67
N LYS A 813 2.08 -9.33 -40.82
CA LYS A 813 1.86 -10.37 -41.87
C LYS A 813 1.17 -9.79 -43.09
N SER A 814 1.68 -10.10 -44.28
CA SER A 814 0.99 -9.79 -45.54
C SER A 814 -0.34 -10.53 -45.66
N GLN A 815 -1.32 -9.91 -46.28
CA GLN A 815 -2.69 -10.43 -46.41
C GLN A 815 -3.18 -10.36 -47.86
N LYS A 816 -4.09 -11.27 -48.22
CA LYS A 816 -4.87 -11.23 -49.47
C LYS A 816 -6.34 -11.18 -49.10
N ILE A 817 -7.04 -10.14 -49.55
CA ILE A 817 -8.45 -9.88 -49.22
C ILE A 817 -9.24 -9.63 -50.50
N LYS A 818 -10.58 -9.72 -50.41
CA LYS A 818 -11.50 -9.33 -51.48
C LYS A 818 -11.94 -7.88 -51.33
N PRO A 819 -12.48 -7.25 -52.40
CA PRO A 819 -13.15 -5.97 -52.24
C PRO A 819 -14.30 -6.06 -51.25
N ALA A 820 -14.42 -5.07 -50.36
CA ALA A 820 -15.36 -4.98 -49.26
C ALA A 820 -15.12 -6.00 -48.11
N GLU A 821 -14.06 -6.80 -48.15
CA GLU A 821 -13.62 -7.64 -47.05
C GLU A 821 -12.69 -6.86 -46.14
N SER A 822 -12.75 -7.11 -44.84
CA SER A 822 -11.85 -6.49 -43.84
C SER A 822 -11.01 -7.52 -43.12
N VAL A 823 -9.80 -7.11 -42.76
CA VAL A 823 -8.85 -7.87 -41.93
C VAL A 823 -8.21 -6.96 -40.92
N VAL A 824 -8.06 -7.42 -39.70
CA VAL A 824 -7.29 -6.69 -38.64
C VAL A 824 -5.84 -7.14 -38.68
N LEU A 825 -4.93 -6.20 -38.91
CA LEU A 825 -3.49 -6.44 -38.86
C LEU A 825 -3.05 -6.32 -37.39
N VAL A 826 -2.83 -7.46 -36.73
CA VAL A 826 -2.34 -7.52 -35.36
C VAL A 826 -0.81 -7.50 -35.38
N PRO A 827 -0.17 -6.48 -34.80
CA PRO A 827 1.29 -6.41 -34.75
C PRO A 827 1.88 -7.46 -33.81
N SER A 828 2.82 -8.24 -34.28
CA SER A 828 3.62 -9.14 -33.45
C SER A 828 4.75 -8.34 -32.80
N ILE A 829 4.71 -8.19 -31.45
CA ILE A 829 5.61 -7.35 -30.67
C ILE A 829 6.45 -8.22 -29.73
N SER A 830 7.74 -7.96 -29.66
CA SER A 830 8.62 -8.62 -28.68
C SER A 830 9.39 -7.58 -27.86
N PRO A 831 9.50 -7.78 -26.54
CA PRO A 831 8.85 -8.83 -25.74
C PRO A 831 7.33 -8.64 -25.64
N VAL A 832 6.61 -9.73 -25.35
CA VAL A 832 5.13 -9.78 -25.35
C VAL A 832 4.45 -8.81 -24.39
N ASN A 833 5.13 -8.42 -23.32
CA ASN A 833 4.68 -7.43 -22.34
C ASN A 833 5.18 -6.00 -22.65
N ALA A 834 5.72 -5.75 -23.82
CA ALA A 834 6.17 -4.42 -24.21
C ALA A 834 5.00 -3.43 -24.32
N GLU A 835 5.27 -2.19 -23.97
CA GLU A 835 4.34 -1.05 -23.95
C GLU A 835 4.77 0.00 -24.98
N TYR A 836 3.81 0.72 -25.53
CA TYR A 836 4.07 1.81 -26.47
C TYR A 836 3.14 2.99 -26.22
N LEU A 837 3.62 4.20 -26.51
CA LEU A 837 2.87 5.44 -26.29
C LEU A 837 1.84 5.72 -27.37
N ALA A 838 2.16 5.36 -28.61
CA ALA A 838 1.29 5.55 -29.76
C ALA A 838 1.60 4.51 -30.83
N ILE A 839 0.62 4.23 -31.67
CA ILE A 839 0.72 3.43 -32.88
C ILE A 839 0.03 4.21 -34.01
N GLU A 840 0.69 4.32 -35.14
CA GLU A 840 0.19 4.97 -36.34
C GLU A 840 0.16 4.00 -37.51
N TRP A 841 -0.96 3.99 -38.22
CA TRP A 841 -1.16 3.16 -39.38
C TRP A 841 -1.29 4.03 -40.62
N SER A 842 -0.72 3.56 -41.73
CA SER A 842 -0.87 4.22 -43.01
C SER A 842 -0.85 3.24 -44.17
N SER A 843 -1.56 3.58 -45.24
CA SER A 843 -1.61 2.83 -46.48
C SER A 843 -0.91 3.61 -47.59
N SER A 844 -0.03 2.94 -48.34
CA SER A 844 0.61 3.53 -49.53
C SER A 844 -0.38 3.83 -50.68
N ASN A 845 -1.51 3.12 -50.74
CA ASN A 845 -2.58 3.37 -51.67
C ASN A 845 -3.96 3.10 -51.02
N PRO A 846 -4.54 4.10 -50.37
CA PRO A 846 -5.84 3.93 -49.69
C PRO A 846 -7.02 3.61 -50.59
N PHE A 847 -6.89 3.84 -51.92
CA PHE A 847 -7.91 3.47 -52.90
C PHE A 847 -7.89 1.97 -53.30
N VAL A 848 -6.82 1.26 -52.93
CA VAL A 848 -6.73 -0.20 -53.07
C VAL A 848 -7.08 -0.84 -51.71
N ALA A 849 -6.42 -0.42 -50.63
CA ALA A 849 -6.68 -0.91 -49.29
C ALA A 849 -6.54 0.24 -48.29
N ALA A 850 -7.59 0.59 -47.57
CA ALA A 850 -7.60 1.60 -46.53
C ALA A 850 -7.39 0.96 -45.14
N VAL A 851 -6.71 1.66 -44.25
CA VAL A 851 -6.44 1.18 -42.88
C VAL A 851 -6.96 2.19 -41.83
N SER A 852 -7.59 1.69 -40.78
CA SER A 852 -8.05 2.47 -39.61
C SER A 852 -6.94 2.62 -38.58
N ASP A 853 -7.16 3.50 -37.56
CA ASP A 853 -6.24 3.68 -36.42
C ASP A 853 -6.08 2.41 -35.56
N PHE A 854 -7.01 1.47 -35.66
CA PHE A 854 -6.97 0.16 -34.99
C PHE A 854 -6.35 -0.94 -35.83
N GLY A 855 -5.79 -0.61 -37.04
CA GLY A 855 -5.15 -1.60 -37.93
C GLY A 855 -6.14 -2.46 -38.71
N GLU A 856 -7.44 -2.11 -38.71
CA GLU A 856 -8.40 -2.76 -39.60
C GLU A 856 -8.20 -2.27 -41.04
N VAL A 857 -7.93 -3.18 -41.93
CA VAL A 857 -7.72 -2.91 -43.36
C VAL A 857 -8.91 -3.39 -44.16
N VAL A 858 -9.47 -2.51 -44.98
CA VAL A 858 -10.61 -2.81 -45.87
C VAL A 858 -10.15 -2.79 -47.34
N GLY A 859 -10.40 -3.87 -48.08
CA GLY A 859 -10.16 -3.94 -49.49
C GLY A 859 -11.17 -3.07 -50.27
N ILE A 860 -10.68 -2.15 -51.11
CA ILE A 860 -11.52 -1.22 -51.85
C ILE A 860 -11.58 -1.57 -53.37
N SER A 861 -10.41 -1.73 -53.97
CA SER A 861 -10.29 -2.07 -55.40
C SER A 861 -9.13 -3.02 -55.62
N GLU A 862 -9.18 -3.77 -56.72
CA GLU A 862 -8.12 -4.72 -57.11
C GLU A 862 -6.75 -4.05 -57.22
N GLY A 863 -5.73 -4.69 -56.62
CA GLY A 863 -4.34 -4.21 -56.61
C GLY A 863 -3.58 -4.57 -55.33
N SER A 864 -2.41 -4.02 -55.15
CA SER A 864 -1.60 -4.17 -53.93
C SER A 864 -1.36 -2.83 -53.25
N SER A 865 -1.36 -2.81 -51.97
CA SER A 865 -0.97 -1.65 -51.14
C SER A 865 -0.08 -2.10 -50.00
N THR A 866 0.95 -1.31 -49.71
CA THR A 866 1.80 -1.49 -48.51
C THR A 866 1.13 -0.80 -47.32
N ILE A 867 0.84 -1.56 -46.29
CA ILE A 867 0.37 -1.03 -45.02
C ILE A 867 1.57 -0.88 -44.07
N ASN A 868 1.76 0.32 -43.58
CA ASN A 868 2.85 0.64 -42.60
C ASN A 868 2.25 0.82 -41.21
N CYS A 869 2.98 0.29 -40.24
CA CYS A 869 2.74 0.47 -38.82
C CYS A 869 3.96 1.13 -38.22
N LYS A 870 3.76 2.26 -37.55
CA LYS A 870 4.79 3.01 -36.86
C LYS A 870 4.41 3.07 -35.38
N MET A 871 5.31 2.60 -34.55
CA MET A 871 5.08 2.50 -33.11
C MET A 871 6.10 3.34 -32.34
N TYR A 872 5.61 4.14 -31.42
CA TYR A 872 6.42 5.00 -30.55
C TYR A 872 6.57 4.31 -29.18
N ASP A 873 7.78 3.97 -28.80
CA ASP A 873 8.06 3.34 -27.54
C ASP A 873 7.95 4.33 -26.35
N VAL A 874 8.02 3.80 -25.14
CA VAL A 874 7.90 4.59 -23.89
C VAL A 874 9.07 5.54 -23.65
N THR A 875 10.18 5.40 -24.38
CA THR A 875 11.37 6.26 -24.31
C THR A 875 11.43 7.30 -25.43
N GLY A 876 10.45 7.31 -26.33
CA GLY A 876 10.40 8.16 -27.53
C GLY A 876 11.14 7.58 -28.73
N GLY A 877 11.63 6.34 -28.63
CA GLY A 877 12.14 5.57 -29.77
C GLY A 877 11.01 5.18 -30.73
N VAL A 878 11.38 4.92 -31.98
CA VAL A 878 10.42 4.54 -33.03
C VAL A 878 10.82 3.23 -33.63
N ILE A 879 9.86 2.29 -33.74
CA ILE A 879 10.01 1.07 -34.51
C ILE A 879 8.92 1.00 -35.57
N GLU A 880 9.27 0.47 -36.75
CA GLU A 880 8.38 0.43 -37.92
C GLU A 880 8.33 -0.97 -38.51
N ALA A 881 7.17 -1.34 -39.00
CA ALA A 881 6.97 -2.55 -39.79
C ALA A 881 6.02 -2.25 -40.94
N SER A 882 6.17 -3.00 -42.00
CA SER A 882 5.25 -2.94 -43.16
C SER A 882 4.89 -4.32 -43.67
N CYS A 883 3.71 -4.43 -44.26
CA CYS A 883 3.30 -5.64 -44.96
C CYS A 883 2.55 -5.26 -46.25
N GLU A 884 2.49 -6.20 -47.20
CA GLU A 884 1.71 -6.04 -48.41
C GLU A 884 0.30 -6.58 -48.21
N VAL A 885 -0.69 -5.79 -48.56
CA VAL A 885 -2.09 -6.23 -48.66
C VAL A 885 -2.51 -6.21 -50.13
N THR A 886 -2.85 -7.38 -50.66
CA THR A 886 -3.28 -7.55 -52.04
C THR A 886 -4.80 -7.74 -52.05
N VAL A 887 -5.51 -6.92 -52.83
CA VAL A 887 -6.96 -7.02 -53.03
C VAL A 887 -7.19 -7.74 -54.39
N VAL A 888 -7.84 -8.91 -54.36
CA VAL A 888 -8.05 -9.74 -55.55
C VAL A 888 -9.54 -9.98 -55.81
N LYS A 889 -9.96 -9.89 -57.09
CA LYS A 889 -11.30 -10.29 -57.52
C LYS A 889 -11.32 -11.81 -57.74
N ASP A 890 -12.25 -12.48 -57.09
CA ASP A 890 -12.62 -13.92 -57.24
C ASP A 890 -11.67 -14.84 -58.03
N GLY A 891 -10.99 -15.72 -57.30
CA GLY A 891 -10.26 -16.87 -57.86
C GLY A 891 -9.03 -17.23 -57.02
N ASN A 892 -9.08 -18.41 -56.40
CA ASN A 892 -8.00 -19.12 -55.70
C ASN A 892 -7.10 -18.26 -54.79
N ILE A 893 -7.51 -18.15 -53.56
CA ILE A 893 -6.62 -17.78 -52.48
C ILE A 893 -5.79 -19.03 -52.14
N GLU A 894 -4.70 -19.26 -52.83
CA GLU A 894 -3.65 -20.17 -52.35
C GLU A 894 -2.96 -19.51 -51.21
N ASP A 895 -2.93 -20.17 -50.03
CA ASP A 895 -2.22 -19.74 -48.84
C ASP A 895 -0.72 -19.55 -49.13
N GLY A 896 -0.34 -18.39 -49.63
CA GLY A 896 1.04 -18.01 -49.91
C GLY A 896 1.68 -17.31 -48.76
N ILE A 897 2.58 -17.97 -48.06
CA ILE A 897 3.46 -17.35 -47.10
C ILE A 897 4.47 -16.50 -47.86
N ASP A 898 4.20 -15.21 -48.04
CA ASP A 898 5.19 -14.26 -48.57
C ASP A 898 5.52 -13.16 -47.60
N GLY A 899 6.79 -13.15 -47.21
CA GLY A 899 7.57 -11.97 -46.90
C GLY A 899 7.35 -11.20 -45.59
N VAL A 900 7.94 -11.65 -44.52
CA VAL A 900 8.25 -10.77 -43.37
C VAL A 900 9.36 -9.81 -43.77
N ILE A 901 9.08 -8.51 -43.95
CA ILE A 901 10.10 -7.48 -44.12
C ILE A 901 10.39 -6.88 -42.75
N ILE A 902 11.60 -7.12 -42.21
CA ILE A 902 12.10 -6.50 -40.97
C ILE A 902 13.05 -5.37 -41.39
N ASN A 903 12.66 -4.13 -41.17
CA ASN A 903 13.56 -2.99 -41.31
C ASN A 903 14.21 -2.71 -39.94
N ASN A 904 15.36 -3.30 -39.65
CA ASN A 904 16.22 -2.93 -38.55
C ASN A 904 17.28 -1.94 -39.05
N SER A 905 17.19 -0.70 -38.58
CA SER A 905 18.34 0.20 -38.55
C SER A 905 19.11 -0.06 -37.27
N GLU A 906 20.14 -0.91 -37.37
CA GLU A 906 21.44 -0.88 -36.74
C GLU A 906 22.06 -2.28 -36.57
N ASN A 907 23.35 -2.38 -36.86
CA ASN A 907 24.15 -3.61 -36.80
C ASN A 907 24.43 -4.00 -35.34
N VAL A 908 23.61 -4.87 -34.76
CA VAL A 908 23.95 -5.58 -33.52
C VAL A 908 24.25 -7.04 -33.87
N LYS A 909 25.42 -7.52 -33.44
CA LYS A 909 25.77 -8.94 -33.47
C LYS A 909 24.89 -9.72 -32.50
N SER A 910 23.68 -10.07 -32.91
CA SER A 910 22.74 -10.83 -32.08
C SER A 910 22.80 -12.33 -32.37
N ALA A 911 22.51 -13.14 -31.35
CA ALA A 911 22.30 -14.58 -31.47
C ALA A 911 21.21 -14.89 -32.51
N PRO A 912 21.27 -16.02 -33.22
CA PRO A 912 20.29 -16.36 -34.26
C PRO A 912 18.89 -16.52 -33.65
N ILE A 913 17.91 -15.92 -34.30
CA ILE A 913 16.51 -16.01 -33.91
C ILE A 913 15.81 -16.96 -34.89
N TYR A 914 15.04 -17.91 -34.38
CA TYR A 914 14.34 -18.91 -35.20
C TYR A 914 12.83 -18.65 -35.20
N TYR A 915 12.21 -18.82 -36.34
CA TYR A 915 10.76 -18.74 -36.54
C TYR A 915 10.24 -20.01 -37.17
N ASN A 916 9.08 -20.50 -36.74
CA ASN A 916 8.36 -21.58 -37.43
C ASN A 916 7.73 -21.07 -38.73
N LEU A 917 7.12 -21.97 -39.51
CA LEU A 917 6.48 -21.61 -40.79
C LEU A 917 5.29 -20.64 -40.62
N GLN A 918 4.72 -20.53 -39.43
CA GLN A 918 3.65 -19.58 -39.08
C GLN A 918 4.19 -18.19 -38.69
N GLY A 919 5.52 -17.99 -38.73
CA GLY A 919 6.17 -16.75 -38.35
C GLY A 919 6.30 -16.54 -36.83
N ILE A 920 6.05 -17.55 -36.01
CA ILE A 920 6.16 -17.50 -34.56
C ILE A 920 7.62 -17.78 -34.12
N ARG A 921 8.20 -16.90 -33.30
CA ARG A 921 9.54 -17.07 -32.74
C ARG A 921 9.56 -18.28 -31.80
N THR A 922 10.53 -19.18 -31.98
CA THR A 922 10.70 -20.36 -31.12
C THR A 922 12.11 -20.43 -30.52
N LYS A 923 12.19 -20.80 -29.23
CA LYS A 923 13.46 -21.10 -28.58
C LYS A 923 13.85 -22.56 -28.69
N ASN A 924 12.89 -23.46 -28.94
CA ASN A 924 13.12 -24.90 -29.10
C ASN A 924 12.90 -25.31 -30.56
N ILE A 925 13.96 -25.74 -31.22
CA ILE A 925 13.91 -26.21 -32.58
C ILE A 925 13.73 -27.73 -32.51
N GLY A 926 12.48 -28.21 -32.74
CA GLY A 926 12.18 -29.62 -32.95
C GLY A 926 12.41 -30.04 -34.42
N LYS A 927 12.01 -31.27 -34.81
CA LYS A 927 12.02 -31.68 -36.23
C LYS A 927 11.01 -30.82 -37.03
N GLY A 928 11.48 -30.12 -38.04
CA GLY A 928 10.64 -29.25 -38.86
C GLY A 928 11.43 -28.27 -39.75
N ILE A 929 10.70 -27.40 -40.44
CA ILE A 929 11.28 -26.31 -41.24
C ILE A 929 11.18 -25.00 -40.43
N TYR A 930 12.30 -24.30 -40.34
CA TYR A 930 12.40 -23.04 -39.56
C TYR A 930 13.08 -21.97 -40.45
N ILE A 931 12.81 -20.71 -40.13
CA ILE A 931 13.53 -19.55 -40.67
C ILE A 931 14.49 -19.06 -39.60
N LYS A 932 15.78 -19.15 -39.86
CA LYS A 932 16.85 -18.58 -39.04
C LYS A 932 17.14 -17.18 -39.50
N ILE A 933 17.18 -16.20 -38.56
CA ILE A 933 17.58 -14.82 -38.84
C ILE A 933 18.81 -14.51 -37.99
N GLN A 934 19.90 -14.09 -38.63
CA GLN A 934 21.13 -13.69 -37.97
C GLN A 934 21.82 -12.58 -38.80
N GLY A 935 22.09 -11.43 -38.18
CA GLY A 935 22.76 -10.30 -38.86
C GLY A 935 21.99 -9.80 -40.10
N GLY A 936 20.65 -9.76 -40.04
CA GLY A 936 19.79 -9.32 -41.16
C GLY A 936 19.65 -10.31 -42.32
N LYS A 937 20.32 -11.47 -42.29
CA LYS A 937 20.20 -12.52 -43.33
C LYS A 937 19.23 -13.61 -42.88
N LYS A 938 18.35 -14.01 -43.82
CA LYS A 938 17.36 -15.09 -43.65
C LYS A 938 17.88 -16.39 -44.27
N GLN A 939 17.72 -17.48 -43.56
CA GLN A 939 18.05 -18.81 -44.04
C GLN A 939 16.96 -19.82 -43.64
N LYS A 940 16.36 -20.50 -44.59
CA LYS A 940 15.48 -21.64 -44.36
C LYS A 940 16.34 -22.80 -43.86
N ILE A 941 16.02 -23.34 -42.71
CA ILE A 941 16.71 -24.53 -42.17
C ILE A 941 15.72 -25.68 -42.00
N HIS A 942 16.20 -26.90 -42.29
CA HIS A 942 15.51 -28.15 -41.98
C HIS A 942 16.25 -28.81 -40.82
N GLN A 943 15.55 -29.18 -39.75
CA GLN A 943 16.08 -29.97 -38.67
C GLN A 943 15.32 -31.28 -38.46
#